data_7b46499209378e91910a9eb36e8e884c
#
_entry.id   7b46499209378e91910a9eb36e8e884c
#
_cell.length_a   1.000
_cell.length_b   1.000
_cell.length_c   1.000
_cell.angle_alpha   90.00
_cell.angle_beta   90.00
_cell.angle_gamma   90.00
#
_symmetry.space_group_name_H-M   'P 1'
#
loop_
_entity.id
_entity.type
_entity.pdbx_description
1 polymer ?
#
loop_
_entity_poly.entity_id
_entity_poly.type
_entity_poly.pdbx_seq_one_letter_code
_entity_poly.pdbx_strand_id
1 'polypeptide(L)'
;MARAVTIQTDFTTGELDPLLKNRLDIDQYYKALDKARNVIIQPQGGAERRPGLEFIGQIPSAAAPEDGIKLIPFEFSTTQSYMLLFTHQKMYVYKNKVLVTAINGGGTDFLVTAITSAMLSTMDFTQSIDTLILTQEDMTPFKVVRGANDAAWAISAISFDFVPQYPFTISTSTPSATLTPSAVDGNITLTAGSSVFASGNVNQYIEANDGLGRARVTVFTSATVLEAIVEIPFFNTTAIASGSWTLEAGYEATWSASKGYPRTTTFHEGRLYFGGAKSRPNTIFASRVSRYFDFNPGEGLDDDSIEATIDSDSANAITGLFSGRDLQIFTKGAEFFVPQSSLDPITPSNIVINTATRRGSKEGIKPVGAESGTLFVQRSGKALREFLFSDVELSYISNNISLLSSHLLNVPLDMALRKATSTTDGDLLMLVNSNGTMAMYSILKGQNVIAPSLSTTGMDTCTITVSDYANIAVGTQLTFTDNNGRIITLQSEAISGSSPSSPSGDTHFFRPNESNNTTADNLFTAFTNIDGFIVNNPSATVVTVTRVIPGDDNLTTTSADTTRLTTTNFAKTDKFLNVAVDVDTIYCVLSRVINNTTVYYLEAFNDDMTTDSAVQLSGSSKPSNTTFTGLTHLNLENVKVIVDDSMQSDKIVASNQITMDAIPSVYCEAGLNFTPKIKTMPINLKGSTNIVATKKRIIEATAQLYLTQNLTLNGKDFPFNPSIFYTGKKRRKPMLGYNRNGQMTFSQSQPLFFTLLGMEFKVSVGQ
;
A
#
# COMPACT_ATOMS: atom_id res chain seq x y z
N MET A 1 35.57 -17.34 -33.70
CA MET A 1 34.55 -16.84 -32.75
C MET A 1 35.29 -16.16 -31.60
N ALA A 2 35.04 -14.89 -31.39
CA ALA A 2 35.62 -14.15 -30.27
C ALA A 2 34.98 -14.63 -28.96
N ARG A 3 35.78 -14.83 -27.92
CA ARG A 3 35.30 -15.11 -26.56
C ARG A 3 35.50 -13.85 -25.71
N ALA A 4 34.50 -13.46 -24.98
CA ALA A 4 34.56 -12.35 -24.05
C ALA A 4 34.04 -12.78 -22.67
N VAL A 5 34.51 -12.10 -21.65
CA VAL A 5 34.01 -12.26 -20.27
C VAL A 5 33.35 -10.94 -19.88
N THR A 6 32.15 -11.01 -19.34
CA THR A 6 31.45 -9.87 -18.74
C THR A 6 31.08 -10.20 -17.31
N ILE A 7 31.15 -9.19 -16.45
CA ILE A 7 30.87 -9.31 -15.01
C ILE A 7 29.82 -8.26 -14.64
N GLN A 8 28.87 -8.66 -13.80
CA GLN A 8 27.96 -7.77 -13.11
C GLN A 8 28.04 -8.06 -11.61
N THR A 9 28.51 -7.08 -10.84
CA THR A 9 28.76 -7.20 -9.40
C THR A 9 27.88 -6.28 -8.58
N ASP A 10 26.92 -5.62 -9.21
CA ASP A 10 26.09 -4.60 -8.59
C ASP A 10 24.71 -4.63 -9.25
N PHE A 11 23.66 -4.64 -8.42
CA PHE A 11 22.27 -4.63 -8.82
C PHE A 11 21.52 -3.40 -8.31
N THR A 12 22.22 -2.37 -7.86
CA THR A 12 21.65 -1.19 -7.15
C THR A 12 20.72 -0.33 -8.00
N THR A 13 20.63 -0.56 -9.31
CA THR A 13 19.60 0.04 -10.15
C THR A 13 18.28 -0.75 -10.13
N GLY A 14 18.28 -2.00 -9.64
CA GLY A 14 17.09 -2.85 -9.58
C GLY A 14 16.50 -3.19 -10.96
N GLU A 15 15.18 -3.34 -11.04
CA GLU A 15 14.50 -3.63 -12.30
C GLU A 15 14.34 -2.38 -13.17
N LEU A 16 14.85 -2.45 -14.39
CA LEU A 16 14.83 -1.35 -15.35
C LEU A 16 13.59 -1.41 -16.24
N ASP A 17 13.03 -0.24 -16.56
CA ASP A 17 11.90 -0.12 -17.48
C ASP A 17 12.23 -0.73 -18.84
N PRO A 18 11.35 -1.57 -19.42
CA PRO A 18 11.54 -2.16 -20.74
C PRO A 18 11.86 -1.18 -21.86
N LEU A 19 11.39 0.07 -21.77
CA LEU A 19 11.69 1.13 -22.75
C LEU A 19 13.17 1.53 -22.74
N LEU A 20 13.89 1.24 -21.68
CA LEU A 20 15.31 1.58 -21.51
C LEU A 20 16.27 0.43 -21.90
N LYS A 21 15.76 -0.69 -22.40
CA LYS A 21 16.58 -1.88 -22.75
C LYS A 21 17.69 -1.63 -23.80
N ASN A 22 17.60 -0.58 -24.58
CA ASN A 22 18.61 -0.23 -25.56
C ASN A 22 19.43 1.02 -25.19
N ARG A 23 19.23 1.56 -23.99
CA ARG A 23 19.97 2.73 -23.50
C ARG A 23 21.32 2.29 -22.88
N LEU A 24 22.25 1.89 -23.77
CA LEU A 24 23.60 1.44 -23.39
C LEU A 24 24.53 2.60 -23.00
N ASP A 25 24.09 3.82 -23.20
CA ASP A 25 24.77 5.08 -22.87
C ASP A 25 24.69 5.42 -21.38
N ILE A 26 23.73 4.85 -20.64
CA ILE A 26 23.57 5.09 -19.21
C ILE A 26 24.28 4.03 -18.36
N ASP A 27 25.02 4.47 -17.34
CA ASP A 27 25.73 3.54 -16.43
C ASP A 27 24.79 2.63 -15.65
N GLN A 28 23.58 3.08 -15.38
CA GLN A 28 22.53 2.32 -14.69
C GLN A 28 22.16 1.03 -15.43
N TYR A 29 22.30 0.99 -16.77
CA TYR A 29 22.04 -0.22 -17.55
C TYR A 29 22.87 -1.42 -17.09
N TYR A 30 24.14 -1.20 -16.77
CA TYR A 30 25.09 -2.26 -16.38
C TYR A 30 24.93 -2.73 -14.93
N LYS A 31 24.16 -1.97 -14.14
CA LYS A 31 23.79 -2.29 -12.74
C LYS A 31 22.35 -2.75 -12.62
N ALA A 32 21.60 -2.79 -13.72
CA ALA A 32 20.19 -3.08 -13.76
C ALA A 32 19.91 -4.57 -14.02
N LEU A 33 18.67 -4.93 -13.74
CA LEU A 33 18.04 -6.20 -14.06
C LEU A 33 16.87 -6.00 -15.03
N ASP A 34 16.64 -6.97 -15.92
CA ASP A 34 15.42 -7.01 -16.75
C ASP A 34 14.19 -7.40 -15.92
N LYS A 35 14.39 -8.26 -14.90
CA LYS A 35 13.38 -8.62 -13.92
C LYS A 35 14.00 -8.82 -12.54
N ALA A 36 13.37 -8.26 -11.52
CA ALA A 36 13.65 -8.47 -10.12
C ALA A 36 12.32 -8.76 -9.39
N ARG A 37 12.01 -10.03 -9.18
CA ARG A 37 10.74 -10.48 -8.61
C ARG A 37 10.98 -11.21 -7.30
N ASN A 38 10.20 -10.85 -6.27
CA ASN A 38 10.30 -11.46 -4.94
C ASN A 38 11.73 -11.46 -4.38
N VAL A 39 12.46 -10.40 -4.66
CA VAL A 39 13.82 -10.15 -4.16
C VAL A 39 13.92 -8.75 -3.61
N ILE A 40 14.79 -8.57 -2.62
CA ILE A 40 15.23 -7.27 -2.13
C ILE A 40 16.65 -7.04 -2.63
N ILE A 41 16.90 -5.85 -3.14
CA ILE A 41 18.25 -5.46 -3.54
C ILE A 41 18.91 -4.76 -2.36
N GLN A 42 20.02 -5.32 -1.90
CA GLN A 42 20.78 -4.75 -0.79
C GLN A 42 21.54 -3.49 -1.23
N PRO A 43 21.73 -2.50 -0.37
CA PRO A 43 22.53 -1.31 -0.67
C PRO A 43 23.96 -1.63 -1.12
N GLN A 44 24.54 -2.74 -0.66
CA GLN A 44 25.85 -3.25 -1.03
C GLN A 44 25.90 -3.82 -2.46
N GLY A 45 24.78 -3.88 -3.15
CA GLY A 45 24.69 -4.34 -4.53
C GLY A 45 24.20 -5.77 -4.72
N GLY A 46 24.06 -6.56 -3.67
CA GLY A 46 23.53 -7.94 -3.73
C GLY A 46 22.02 -7.98 -3.92
N ALA A 47 21.52 -9.10 -4.42
CA ALA A 47 20.09 -9.40 -4.49
C ALA A 47 19.80 -10.66 -3.66
N GLU A 48 18.88 -10.53 -2.72
CA GLU A 48 18.45 -11.61 -1.83
C GLU A 48 16.99 -11.98 -2.02
N ARG A 49 16.61 -13.19 -1.62
CA ARG A 49 15.22 -13.59 -1.49
C ARG A 49 14.52 -12.66 -0.51
N ARG A 50 13.32 -12.12 -0.86
CA ARG A 50 12.55 -11.39 0.14
C ARG A 50 12.18 -12.29 1.33
N PRO A 51 12.03 -11.74 2.51
CA PRO A 51 11.49 -12.47 3.65
C PRO A 51 10.14 -13.12 3.35
N GLY A 52 9.84 -14.19 4.05
CA GLY A 52 8.52 -14.78 4.07
C GLY A 52 7.50 -13.90 4.81
N LEU A 53 6.24 -14.27 4.70
CA LEU A 53 5.14 -13.59 5.38
C LEU A 53 4.58 -14.50 6.47
N GLU A 54 4.82 -14.11 7.72
CA GLU A 54 4.27 -14.78 8.91
C GLU A 54 2.77 -14.54 9.01
N PHE A 55 1.99 -15.58 9.17
CA PHE A 55 0.56 -15.49 9.40
C PHE A 55 0.26 -14.97 10.81
N ILE A 56 -0.42 -13.84 10.91
CA ILE A 56 -0.82 -13.20 12.16
C ILE A 56 -2.26 -13.58 12.51
N GLY A 57 -3.17 -13.48 11.55
CA GLY A 57 -4.56 -13.78 11.79
C GLY A 57 -5.45 -13.62 10.57
N GLN A 58 -6.58 -14.29 10.59
CA GLN A 58 -7.61 -14.12 9.57
C GLN A 58 -8.51 -12.94 9.93
N ILE A 59 -8.73 -12.05 8.97
CA ILE A 59 -9.67 -10.94 9.10
C ILE A 59 -11.06 -11.46 8.77
N PRO A 60 -12.07 -11.27 9.63
CA PRO A 60 -13.42 -11.72 9.35
C PRO A 60 -13.98 -11.09 8.08
N SER A 61 -14.29 -11.92 7.07
CA SER A 61 -14.65 -11.48 5.71
C SER A 61 -16.07 -10.96 5.54
N ALA A 62 -16.93 -11.06 6.53
CA ALA A 62 -18.38 -10.84 6.39
C ALA A 62 -18.79 -9.43 5.90
N ALA A 63 -17.86 -8.49 5.73
CA ALA A 63 -18.17 -7.12 5.30
C ALA A 63 -16.95 -6.35 4.72
N ALA A 64 -15.91 -7.02 4.25
CA ALA A 64 -14.75 -6.32 3.70
C ALA A 64 -14.68 -6.49 2.18
N PRO A 65 -15.17 -5.52 1.40
CA PRO A 65 -14.70 -5.36 0.04
C PRO A 65 -13.18 -5.11 0.06
N GLU A 66 -12.48 -5.46 -1.01
CA GLU A 66 -11.01 -5.33 -1.13
C GLU A 66 -10.50 -3.92 -0.75
N ASP A 67 -11.31 -2.88 -0.96
CA ASP A 67 -10.98 -1.47 -0.66
C ASP A 67 -11.35 -1.04 0.78
N GLY A 68 -11.90 -1.94 1.58
CA GLY A 68 -12.49 -1.61 2.89
C GLY A 68 -11.65 -2.03 4.09
N ILE A 69 -10.33 -2.05 3.99
CA ILE A 69 -9.40 -2.41 5.07
C ILE A 69 -8.28 -1.38 5.14
N LYS A 70 -7.93 -0.91 6.34
CA LYS A 70 -6.82 0.03 6.56
C LYS A 70 -6.02 -0.36 7.80
N LEU A 71 -4.70 -0.40 7.64
CA LEU A 71 -3.74 -0.54 8.74
C LEU A 71 -3.25 0.86 9.15
N ILE A 72 -3.20 1.11 10.45
CA ILE A 72 -2.66 2.35 11.02
C ILE A 72 -1.76 1.99 12.19
N PRO A 73 -0.46 2.34 12.14
CA PRO A 73 0.42 2.18 13.28
C PRO A 73 0.06 3.18 14.38
N PHE A 74 0.22 2.77 15.62
CA PHE A 74 -0.01 3.59 16.81
C PHE A 74 1.14 3.42 17.80
N GLU A 75 2.02 4.41 17.87
CA GLU A 75 3.17 4.42 18.77
C GLU A 75 2.82 5.14 20.07
N PHE A 76 2.55 4.39 21.13
CA PHE A 76 2.28 4.98 22.45
C PHE A 76 3.57 5.44 23.14
N SER A 77 4.62 4.66 23.00
CA SER A 77 5.94 4.96 23.55
C SER A 77 7.02 4.19 22.79
N THR A 78 8.28 4.48 23.05
CA THR A 78 9.43 3.77 22.44
C THR A 78 9.45 2.25 22.67
N THR A 79 8.66 1.74 23.62
CA THR A 79 8.58 0.32 23.97
C THR A 79 7.18 -0.28 23.80
N GLN A 80 6.20 0.54 23.44
CA GLN A 80 4.81 0.11 23.28
C GLN A 80 4.23 0.68 22.00
N SER A 81 4.09 -0.17 21.03
CA SER A 81 3.44 0.13 19.75
C SER A 81 2.33 -0.87 19.47
N TYR A 82 1.41 -0.48 18.63
CA TYR A 82 0.25 -1.25 18.22
C TYR A 82 0.00 -1.09 16.73
N MET A 83 -0.51 -2.14 16.11
CA MET A 83 -1.07 -2.06 14.77
C MET A 83 -2.60 -2.06 14.88
N LEU A 84 -3.23 -0.98 14.45
CA LEU A 84 -4.69 -0.86 14.40
C LEU A 84 -5.18 -1.30 13.03
N LEU A 85 -6.08 -2.27 13.01
CA LEU A 85 -6.71 -2.75 11.79
C LEU A 85 -8.16 -2.28 11.76
N PHE A 86 -8.47 -1.39 10.82
CA PHE A 86 -9.82 -0.92 10.58
C PHE A 86 -10.49 -1.74 9.47
N THR A 87 -11.73 -2.15 9.72
CA THR A 87 -12.65 -2.78 8.78
C THR A 87 -14.00 -2.08 8.87
N HIS A 88 -15.01 -2.56 8.15
CA HIS A 88 -16.35 -1.97 8.22
C HIS A 88 -16.87 -1.91 9.67
N GLN A 89 -16.96 -0.70 10.21
CA GLN A 89 -17.46 -0.38 11.56
C GLN A 89 -16.74 -1.08 12.72
N LYS A 90 -15.48 -1.56 12.52
CA LYS A 90 -14.72 -2.25 13.54
C LYS A 90 -13.25 -1.82 13.51
N MET A 91 -12.65 -1.76 14.68
CA MET A 91 -11.21 -1.58 14.86
C MET A 91 -10.67 -2.73 15.72
N TYR A 92 -9.72 -3.47 15.18
CA TYR A 92 -8.94 -4.50 15.89
C TYR A 92 -7.60 -3.93 16.29
N VAL A 93 -7.08 -4.41 17.42
CA VAL A 93 -5.80 -3.96 17.95
C VAL A 93 -4.84 -5.14 18.00
N TYR A 94 -3.67 -5.00 17.41
CA TYR A 94 -2.59 -5.97 17.49
C TYR A 94 -1.40 -5.36 18.23
N LYS A 95 -0.80 -6.16 19.12
CA LYS A 95 0.44 -5.80 19.82
C LYS A 95 1.44 -6.93 19.64
N ASN A 96 2.66 -6.61 19.18
CA ASN A 96 3.70 -7.62 18.93
C ASN A 96 3.19 -8.81 18.09
N LYS A 97 2.45 -8.55 17.02
CA LYS A 97 1.83 -9.55 16.13
C LYS A 97 0.71 -10.40 16.76
N VAL A 98 0.23 -10.06 17.95
CA VAL A 98 -0.85 -10.80 18.64
C VAL A 98 -2.09 -9.92 18.75
N LEU A 99 -3.25 -10.49 18.40
CA LEU A 99 -4.55 -9.81 18.58
C LEU A 99 -4.82 -9.58 20.07
N VAL A 100 -5.11 -8.32 20.41
CA VAL A 100 -5.58 -7.97 21.76
C VAL A 100 -7.06 -8.34 21.88
N THR A 101 -7.39 -9.21 22.81
CA THR A 101 -8.74 -9.74 23.03
C THR A 101 -9.48 -8.99 24.14
N ALA A 102 -10.79 -9.18 24.21
CA ALA A 102 -11.65 -8.62 25.26
C ALA A 102 -11.52 -7.09 25.39
N ILE A 103 -11.62 -6.37 24.27
CA ILE A 103 -11.50 -4.90 24.24
C ILE A 103 -12.52 -4.27 25.21
N ASN A 104 -12.02 -3.36 26.06
CA ASN A 104 -12.76 -2.69 27.12
C ASN A 104 -13.44 -3.63 28.13
N GLY A 105 -12.89 -4.84 28.32
CA GLY A 105 -13.49 -5.86 29.19
C GLY A 105 -14.79 -6.45 28.62
N GLY A 106 -15.08 -6.20 27.34
CA GLY A 106 -16.25 -6.74 26.63
C GLY A 106 -16.04 -8.18 26.15
N GLY A 107 -17.10 -8.76 25.60
CA GLY A 107 -17.06 -10.10 24.98
C GLY A 107 -16.57 -10.09 23.51
N THR A 108 -16.01 -8.98 23.03
CA THR A 108 -15.56 -8.81 21.63
C THR A 108 -14.08 -8.43 21.58
N ASP A 109 -13.40 -8.88 20.52
CA ASP A 109 -11.98 -8.60 20.26
C ASP A 109 -11.79 -7.39 19.36
N PHE A 110 -12.80 -6.52 19.26
CA PHE A 110 -12.79 -5.30 18.45
C PHE A 110 -13.57 -4.17 19.14
N LEU A 111 -13.19 -2.95 18.80
CA LEU A 111 -13.95 -1.75 19.13
C LEU A 111 -14.92 -1.43 17.98
N VAL A 112 -16.20 -1.18 18.32
CA VAL A 112 -17.20 -0.72 17.32
C VAL A 112 -16.92 0.73 16.96
N THR A 113 -16.97 1.06 15.66
CA THR A 113 -16.74 2.39 15.14
C THR A 113 -17.87 2.84 14.20
N ALA A 114 -17.98 4.12 13.92
CA ALA A 114 -18.88 4.64 12.88
C ALA A 114 -18.23 4.65 11.47
N ILE A 115 -16.98 4.20 11.34
CA ILE A 115 -16.21 4.25 10.10
C ILE A 115 -16.64 3.11 9.19
N THR A 116 -17.13 3.45 8.00
CA THR A 116 -17.56 2.46 7.00
C THR A 116 -16.42 2.08 6.05
N SER A 117 -16.50 0.92 5.39
CA SER A 117 -15.50 0.47 4.43
C SER A 117 -15.21 1.50 3.31
N ALA A 118 -16.24 2.21 2.84
CA ALA A 118 -16.06 3.24 1.80
C ALA A 118 -15.19 4.43 2.22
N MET A 119 -15.07 4.69 3.52
CA MET A 119 -14.25 5.78 4.07
C MET A 119 -12.78 5.40 4.20
N LEU A 120 -12.45 4.11 4.33
CA LEU A 120 -11.12 3.63 4.72
C LEU A 120 -10.04 3.92 3.67
N SER A 121 -10.37 3.84 2.39
CA SER A 121 -9.42 4.05 1.29
C SER A 121 -8.87 5.48 1.19
N THR A 122 -9.63 6.47 1.69
CA THR A 122 -9.26 7.90 1.65
C THR A 122 -9.04 8.49 3.04
N MET A 123 -9.12 7.67 4.09
CA MET A 123 -8.91 8.09 5.46
C MET A 123 -7.46 8.45 5.71
N ASP A 124 -7.23 9.65 6.21
CA ASP A 124 -5.92 10.12 6.69
C ASP A 124 -5.88 10.18 8.22
N PHE A 125 -4.68 10.21 8.77
CA PHE A 125 -4.47 10.17 10.21
C PHE A 125 -3.22 10.92 10.62
N THR A 126 -3.22 11.40 11.85
CA THR A 126 -2.02 11.91 12.54
C THR A 126 -2.09 11.53 14.01
N GLN A 127 -0.94 11.33 14.62
CA GLN A 127 -0.86 10.95 16.03
C GLN A 127 -0.04 11.95 16.83
N SER A 128 -0.48 12.21 18.04
CA SER A 128 0.30 12.89 19.07
C SER A 128 0.15 12.13 20.39
N ILE A 129 1.26 11.57 20.87
CA ILE A 129 1.34 10.80 22.13
C ILE A 129 0.30 9.66 22.14
N ASP A 130 -0.73 9.77 22.97
CA ASP A 130 -1.78 8.75 23.21
C ASP A 130 -3.04 8.97 22.36
N THR A 131 -3.05 9.96 21.49
CA THR A 131 -4.22 10.36 20.72
C THR A 131 -3.93 10.31 19.23
N LEU A 132 -4.70 9.48 18.50
CA LEU A 132 -4.71 9.39 17.05
C LEU A 132 -5.92 10.16 16.52
N ILE A 133 -5.71 11.08 15.60
CA ILE A 133 -6.75 11.83 14.89
C ILE A 133 -6.99 11.17 13.54
N LEU A 134 -8.25 10.92 13.22
CA LEU A 134 -8.69 10.33 11.96
C LEU A 134 -9.56 11.33 11.20
N THR A 135 -9.29 11.50 9.92
CA THR A 135 -10.04 12.42 9.03
C THR A 135 -10.42 11.74 7.72
N GLN A 136 -11.59 12.13 7.22
CA GLN A 136 -12.08 11.77 5.89
C GLN A 136 -13.22 12.74 5.52
N GLU A 137 -13.37 13.09 4.24
CA GLU A 137 -14.23 14.20 3.81
C GLU A 137 -15.75 14.03 4.10
N ASP A 138 -16.24 12.81 4.24
CA ASP A 138 -17.64 12.49 4.56
C ASP A 138 -17.83 12.06 6.02
N MET A 139 -16.80 12.16 6.85
CA MET A 139 -16.76 11.72 8.23
C MET A 139 -16.34 12.85 9.16
N THR A 140 -17.13 13.11 10.23
CA THR A 140 -16.63 14.00 11.28
C THR A 140 -15.28 13.51 11.79
N PRO A 141 -14.30 14.38 12.04
CA PRO A 141 -13.01 13.95 12.59
C PRO A 141 -13.19 13.15 13.88
N PHE A 142 -12.54 12.00 13.97
CA PHE A 142 -12.53 11.15 15.15
C PHE A 142 -11.18 11.23 15.86
N LYS A 143 -11.20 11.00 17.16
CA LYS A 143 -10.02 10.70 17.96
C LYS A 143 -10.11 9.27 18.50
N VAL A 144 -8.99 8.56 18.39
CA VAL A 144 -8.78 7.26 19.03
C VAL A 144 -7.77 7.47 20.16
N VAL A 145 -8.11 7.03 21.36
CA VAL A 145 -7.28 7.19 22.55
C VAL A 145 -7.05 5.82 23.20
N ARG A 146 -5.80 5.54 23.54
CA ARG A 146 -5.45 4.38 24.34
C ARG A 146 -5.66 4.70 25.83
N GLY A 147 -6.35 3.80 26.53
CA GLY A 147 -6.57 3.92 27.98
C GLY A 147 -5.44 3.33 28.83
N ALA A 148 -5.80 2.86 30.01
CA ALA A 148 -4.84 2.42 31.04
C ALA A 148 -4.07 1.14 30.72
N ASN A 149 -4.56 0.30 29.81
CA ASN A 149 -3.94 -0.98 29.44
C ASN A 149 -4.13 -1.27 27.94
N ASP A 150 -3.55 -2.37 27.46
CA ASP A 150 -3.53 -2.76 26.06
C ASP A 150 -4.93 -3.01 25.45
N ALA A 151 -5.91 -3.38 26.27
CA ALA A 151 -7.28 -3.63 25.84
C ALA A 151 -8.21 -2.41 26.04
N ALA A 152 -7.74 -1.32 26.64
CA ALA A 152 -8.56 -0.14 26.91
C ALA A 152 -8.44 0.88 25.77
N TRP A 153 -9.47 1.02 24.95
CA TRP A 153 -9.50 1.90 23.78
C TRP A 153 -10.81 2.66 23.69
N ALA A 154 -10.72 3.93 23.29
CA ALA A 154 -11.88 4.75 23.03
C ALA A 154 -11.79 5.38 21.64
N ILE A 155 -12.88 5.42 20.92
CA ILE A 155 -13.07 6.19 19.70
C ILE A 155 -14.25 7.10 19.87
N SER A 156 -14.09 8.39 19.57
CA SER A 156 -15.16 9.38 19.67
C SER A 156 -15.00 10.46 18.61
N ALA A 157 -16.10 11.02 18.14
CA ALA A 157 -16.04 12.24 17.36
C ALA A 157 -15.36 13.36 18.18
N ILE A 158 -14.56 14.17 17.51
CA ILE A 158 -13.92 15.32 18.15
C ILE A 158 -15.00 16.35 18.49
N SER A 159 -15.04 16.75 19.77
CA SER A 159 -15.82 17.91 20.19
C SER A 159 -14.92 19.13 19.99
N PHE A 160 -15.27 19.97 19.04
CA PHE A 160 -14.57 21.23 18.80
C PHE A 160 -15.08 22.31 19.75
N ASP A 161 -14.17 23.06 20.35
CA ASP A 161 -14.52 24.26 21.14
C ASP A 161 -15.05 25.33 20.20
N PHE A 162 -14.47 25.45 19.01
CA PHE A 162 -14.93 26.30 17.93
C PHE A 162 -14.62 25.68 16.57
N VAL A 163 -15.60 25.68 15.65
CA VAL A 163 -15.48 25.22 14.27
C VAL A 163 -15.30 26.43 13.35
N PRO A 164 -14.43 26.37 12.32
CA PRO A 164 -14.32 27.44 11.33
C PRO A 164 -15.66 27.78 10.71
N GLN A 165 -15.92 29.06 10.53
CA GLN A 165 -17.21 29.55 10.08
C GLN A 165 -17.14 30.13 8.68
N TYR A 166 -18.24 30.03 7.97
CA TYR A 166 -18.41 30.61 6.65
C TYR A 166 -18.98 32.01 6.79
N PRO A 167 -18.35 33.05 6.23
CA PRO A 167 -18.97 34.37 6.14
C PRO A 167 -20.04 34.36 5.04
N PHE A 168 -21.28 34.07 5.40
CA PHE A 168 -22.39 34.18 4.46
C PHE A 168 -22.91 35.62 4.35
N THR A 169 -23.65 35.89 3.29
CA THR A 169 -24.52 37.04 3.24
C THR A 169 -25.53 36.94 4.38
N ILE A 170 -25.34 37.71 5.39
CA ILE A 170 -26.08 37.62 6.64
C ILE A 170 -27.49 38.11 6.39
N SER A 171 -28.48 37.23 6.63
CA SER A 171 -29.87 37.67 6.77
C SER A 171 -29.98 38.35 8.15
N THR A 172 -30.00 39.64 8.18
CA THR A 172 -30.24 40.41 9.43
C THR A 172 -31.69 40.63 9.61
N SER A 173 -32.19 40.39 10.81
CA SER A 173 -33.51 40.85 11.24
C SER A 173 -33.34 41.96 12.26
N THR A 174 -34.17 43.01 12.19
CA THR A 174 -34.20 44.10 13.14
C THR A 174 -35.41 43.91 14.05
N PRO A 175 -35.24 43.32 15.25
CA PRO A 175 -36.39 43.02 16.10
C PRO A 175 -37.03 44.31 16.65
N SER A 176 -38.34 44.31 16.70
CA SER A 176 -39.12 45.44 17.22
C SER A 176 -39.21 45.42 18.77
N ALA A 177 -38.01 45.37 19.41
CA ALA A 177 -37.86 45.34 20.85
C ALA A 177 -36.62 46.15 21.29
N THR A 178 -36.59 46.64 22.49
CA THR A 178 -35.35 47.13 23.11
C THR A 178 -34.48 45.95 23.51
N LEU A 179 -33.15 46.17 23.59
CA LEU A 179 -32.18 45.15 24.03
C LEU A 179 -31.33 45.71 25.17
N THR A 180 -31.26 45.01 26.29
CA THR A 180 -30.48 45.43 27.46
C THR A 180 -29.41 44.39 27.76
N PRO A 181 -28.07 44.74 27.60
CA PRO A 181 -26.98 43.86 28.01
C PRO A 181 -26.75 44.00 29.53
N SER A 182 -26.45 42.87 30.19
CA SER A 182 -26.17 42.85 31.65
C SER A 182 -24.77 43.34 31.99
N ALA A 183 -23.83 43.29 31.04
CA ALA A 183 -22.48 43.87 31.16
C ALA A 183 -22.00 44.29 29.76
N VAL A 184 -20.91 45.03 29.70
CA VAL A 184 -20.34 45.54 28.44
C VAL A 184 -19.41 44.55 27.79
N ASP A 185 -18.88 43.53 28.52
CA ASP A 185 -17.90 42.58 28.06
C ASP A 185 -18.04 41.23 28.79
N GLY A 186 -17.41 40.17 28.25
CA GLY A 186 -17.41 38.82 28.81
C GLY A 186 -18.67 38.01 28.52
N ASN A 187 -19.02 37.11 29.44
CA ASN A 187 -20.29 36.36 29.38
C ASN A 187 -21.42 37.21 29.93
N ILE A 188 -22.40 37.52 29.12
CA ILE A 188 -23.49 38.42 29.47
C ILE A 188 -24.87 37.78 29.23
N THR A 189 -25.85 38.35 29.90
CA THR A 189 -27.26 38.13 29.57
C THR A 189 -27.78 39.28 28.75
N LEU A 190 -28.46 38.98 27.66
CA LEU A 190 -29.16 39.94 26.79
C LEU A 190 -30.65 39.84 27.04
N THR A 191 -31.28 40.91 27.47
CA THR A 191 -32.72 40.94 27.76
C THR A 191 -33.43 41.84 26.76
N ALA A 192 -34.39 41.26 26.03
CA ALA A 192 -35.25 41.99 25.11
C ALA A 192 -36.55 42.49 25.81
N GLY A 193 -37.05 43.68 25.42
CA GLY A 193 -38.23 44.24 25.96
C GLY A 193 -39.57 43.57 25.56
N SER A 194 -39.51 42.67 24.60
CA SER A 194 -40.63 41.82 24.17
C SER A 194 -40.12 40.46 23.66
N SER A 195 -41.03 39.48 23.43
CA SER A 195 -40.72 38.14 22.93
C SER A 195 -40.23 38.18 21.48
N VAL A 196 -38.94 38.17 21.26
CA VAL A 196 -38.27 38.24 19.94
C VAL A 196 -37.28 37.12 19.71
N PHE A 197 -36.94 36.33 20.73
CA PHE A 197 -35.95 35.26 20.66
C PHE A 197 -36.58 33.88 20.49
N ALA A 198 -35.88 33.01 19.82
CA ALA A 198 -36.20 31.60 19.63
C ALA A 198 -35.00 30.68 19.90
N SER A 199 -35.24 29.41 20.16
CA SER A 199 -34.15 28.45 20.39
C SER A 199 -33.15 28.32 19.21
N GLY A 200 -33.62 28.65 17.99
CA GLY A 200 -32.77 28.71 16.80
C GLY A 200 -31.80 29.90 16.75
N ASN A 201 -31.85 30.83 17.70
CA ASN A 201 -30.91 31.95 17.77
C ASN A 201 -29.55 31.58 18.42
N VAL A 202 -29.41 30.38 18.96
CA VAL A 202 -28.13 29.91 19.47
C VAL A 202 -27.11 29.87 18.33
N ASN A 203 -25.90 30.38 18.58
CA ASN A 203 -24.83 30.62 17.61
C ASN A 203 -25.08 31.74 16.59
N GLN A 204 -26.16 32.52 16.72
CA GLN A 204 -26.35 33.74 15.97
C GLN A 204 -25.67 34.93 16.69
N TYR A 205 -25.50 36.00 15.95
CA TYR A 205 -24.89 37.24 16.48
C TYR A 205 -25.94 38.34 16.69
N ILE A 206 -25.73 39.08 17.75
CA ILE A 206 -26.45 40.32 18.00
C ILE A 206 -25.45 41.47 17.86
N GLU A 207 -25.74 42.39 16.96
CA GLU A 207 -24.96 43.60 16.75
C GLU A 207 -25.80 44.84 17.12
N ALA A 208 -25.21 45.79 17.80
CA ALA A 208 -25.86 46.98 18.28
C ALA A 208 -25.14 48.23 17.80
N ASN A 209 -25.93 49.32 17.58
CA ASN A 209 -25.43 50.66 17.32
C ASN A 209 -24.34 50.72 16.20
N ASP A 210 -24.56 50.08 15.09
CA ASP A 210 -23.64 50.08 13.93
C ASP A 210 -22.21 49.60 14.27
N GLY A 211 -22.10 48.51 15.05
CA GLY A 211 -20.82 47.89 15.39
C GLY A 211 -20.22 48.33 16.74
N LEU A 212 -20.94 49.10 17.55
CA LEU A 212 -20.50 49.46 18.89
C LEU A 212 -20.82 48.40 19.99
N GLY A 213 -21.15 47.22 19.62
CA GLY A 213 -21.41 46.08 20.50
C GLY A 213 -21.80 44.89 19.68
N ARG A 214 -21.08 43.77 19.85
CA ARG A 214 -21.39 42.51 19.16
C ARG A 214 -21.25 41.35 20.14
N ALA A 215 -22.25 40.47 20.16
CA ALA A 215 -22.20 39.30 21.02
C ALA A 215 -22.75 38.07 20.30
N ARG A 216 -22.11 36.94 20.50
CA ARG A 216 -22.56 35.62 20.00
C ARG A 216 -23.44 34.96 21.06
N VAL A 217 -24.62 34.55 20.66
CA VAL A 217 -25.58 33.85 21.50
C VAL A 217 -25.09 32.44 21.83
N THR A 218 -24.98 32.11 23.10
CA THR A 218 -24.52 30.79 23.59
C THR A 218 -25.66 29.92 24.10
N VAL A 219 -26.66 30.54 24.78
CA VAL A 219 -27.80 29.82 25.35
C VAL A 219 -29.10 30.57 25.09
N PHE A 220 -30.14 29.86 24.71
CA PHE A 220 -31.51 30.34 24.68
C PHE A 220 -32.17 30.07 26.04
N THR A 221 -32.43 31.10 26.82
CA THR A 221 -33.08 31.01 28.15
C THR A 221 -34.60 31.15 28.06
N SER A 222 -35.06 32.14 27.28
CA SER A 222 -36.48 32.39 27.05
C SER A 222 -36.71 33.24 25.80
N ALA A 223 -37.97 33.47 25.42
CA ALA A 223 -38.30 34.32 24.29
C ALA A 223 -37.88 35.80 24.49
N THR A 224 -37.45 36.19 25.69
CA THR A 224 -36.97 37.54 26.03
C THR A 224 -35.55 37.57 26.57
N VAL A 225 -34.90 36.41 26.82
CA VAL A 225 -33.57 36.34 27.46
C VAL A 225 -32.69 35.35 26.73
N LEU A 226 -31.48 35.83 26.40
CA LEU A 226 -30.39 35.00 25.85
C LEU A 226 -29.14 35.15 26.74
N GLU A 227 -28.30 34.11 26.78
CA GLU A 227 -26.91 34.25 27.23
C GLU A 227 -26.00 34.37 26.01
N ALA A 228 -25.00 35.22 26.08
CA ALA A 228 -24.10 35.50 24.97
C ALA A 228 -22.68 35.80 25.46
N ILE A 229 -21.72 35.59 24.60
CA ILE A 229 -20.32 36.00 24.78
C ILE A 229 -20.08 37.23 23.93
N VAL A 230 -19.58 38.29 24.56
CA VAL A 230 -19.27 39.53 23.86
C VAL A 230 -17.99 39.38 23.05
N GLU A 231 -18.03 39.71 21.77
CA GLU A 231 -16.84 39.78 20.89
C GLU A 231 -16.37 41.18 20.64
N ILE A 232 -17.30 42.16 20.58
CA ILE A 232 -17.01 43.58 20.55
C ILE A 232 -17.75 44.21 21.72
N PRO A 233 -17.07 44.90 22.63
CA PRO A 233 -17.68 45.48 23.82
C PRO A 233 -18.85 46.41 23.51
N PHE A 234 -19.92 46.31 24.29
CA PHE A 234 -21.04 47.23 24.21
C PHE A 234 -20.64 48.60 24.80
N PHE A 235 -21.18 49.66 24.25
CA PHE A 235 -20.90 51.00 24.71
C PHE A 235 -21.26 51.24 26.21
N ASN A 236 -22.38 50.65 26.64
CA ASN A 236 -22.82 50.65 28.03
C ASN A 236 -23.91 49.59 28.26
N THR A 237 -24.46 49.53 29.48
CA THR A 237 -25.52 48.56 29.86
C THR A 237 -26.93 49.15 29.78
N THR A 238 -27.12 50.34 29.20
CA THR A 238 -28.46 50.91 29.03
C THR A 238 -29.24 50.22 27.91
N ALA A 239 -30.56 50.27 27.99
CA ALA A 239 -31.39 49.65 26.97
C ALA A 239 -31.16 50.28 25.57
N ILE A 240 -30.72 49.48 24.62
CA ILE A 240 -30.59 49.85 23.22
C ILE A 240 -31.98 49.93 22.61
N ALA A 241 -32.24 50.99 21.89
CA ALA A 241 -33.59 51.23 21.33
C ALA A 241 -34.01 50.19 20.29
N SER A 242 -35.31 49.96 20.18
CA SER A 242 -35.88 49.17 19.07
C SER A 242 -35.41 49.74 17.73
N GLY A 243 -34.95 48.89 16.84
CA GLY A 243 -34.41 49.26 15.50
C GLY A 243 -32.92 49.72 15.50
N SER A 244 -32.27 49.81 16.67
CA SER A 244 -30.84 50.12 16.77
C SER A 244 -29.97 48.92 17.09
N TRP A 245 -30.50 47.74 16.92
CA TRP A 245 -29.74 46.49 16.99
C TRP A 245 -30.33 45.46 16.01
N THR A 246 -29.51 44.54 15.56
CA THR A 246 -29.84 43.49 14.64
C THR A 246 -29.53 42.13 15.24
N LEU A 247 -30.35 41.16 14.89
CA LEU A 247 -30.09 39.74 15.10
C LEU A 247 -29.68 39.17 13.75
N GLU A 248 -28.43 38.76 13.70
CA GLU A 248 -27.86 38.14 12.51
C GLU A 248 -28.07 36.64 12.54
N ALA A 249 -28.53 36.07 11.44
CA ALA A 249 -28.41 34.64 11.23
C ALA A 249 -26.90 34.30 11.26
N GLY A 250 -26.44 33.63 12.28
CA GLY A 250 -25.01 33.43 12.55
C GLY A 250 -24.24 32.81 11.38
N TYR A 251 -22.94 32.78 11.48
CA TYR A 251 -22.09 32.11 10.47
C TYR A 251 -22.40 30.62 10.42
N GLU A 252 -22.47 30.08 9.21
CA GLU A 252 -22.63 28.63 9.03
C GLU A 252 -21.27 27.95 9.24
N ALA A 253 -21.26 26.85 10.00
CA ALA A 253 -20.06 26.06 10.19
C ALA A 253 -19.51 25.55 8.86
N THR A 254 -18.22 25.70 8.64
CA THR A 254 -17.53 25.22 7.44
C THR A 254 -17.57 23.69 7.34
N TRP A 255 -17.58 23.02 8.50
CA TRP A 255 -17.62 21.56 8.61
C TRP A 255 -18.94 21.08 9.16
N SER A 256 -19.67 20.32 8.37
CA SER A 256 -20.94 19.71 8.76
C SER A 256 -21.26 18.51 7.88
N ALA A 257 -22.26 17.74 8.23
CA ALA A 257 -22.72 16.60 7.42
C ALA A 257 -23.13 17.00 5.98
N SER A 258 -23.62 18.24 5.79
CA SER A 258 -23.99 18.76 4.47
C SER A 258 -22.84 19.40 3.71
N LYS A 259 -21.88 19.97 4.40
CA LYS A 259 -20.71 20.66 3.81
C LYS A 259 -19.48 19.77 3.68
N GLY A 260 -19.47 18.61 4.34
CA GLY A 260 -18.32 17.73 4.46
C GLY A 260 -17.35 18.17 5.55
N TYR A 261 -16.29 17.43 5.69
CA TYR A 261 -15.28 17.56 6.74
C TYR A 261 -13.87 17.62 6.14
N PRO A 262 -12.83 17.96 6.93
CA PRO A 262 -11.45 17.93 6.48
C PRO A 262 -11.03 16.53 6.02
N ARG A 263 -10.30 16.47 4.90
CA ARG A 263 -9.79 15.23 4.33
C ARG A 263 -8.48 14.79 4.95
N THR A 264 -7.59 15.73 5.27
CA THR A 264 -6.23 15.46 5.73
C THR A 264 -5.89 16.25 6.98
N THR A 265 -4.95 15.74 7.76
CA THR A 265 -4.57 16.30 9.05
C THR A 265 -3.08 16.06 9.34
N THR A 266 -2.47 17.03 10.04
CA THR A 266 -1.11 16.88 10.58
C THR A 266 -0.90 17.80 11.77
N PHE A 267 -0.03 17.40 12.70
CA PHE A 267 0.49 18.32 13.72
C PHE A 267 1.73 19.03 13.18
N HIS A 268 1.79 20.35 13.38
CA HIS A 268 2.95 21.15 13.02
C HIS A 268 3.05 22.37 13.94
N GLU A 269 4.22 22.63 14.50
CA GLU A 269 4.50 23.79 15.39
C GLU A 269 3.45 24.03 16.49
N GLY A 270 3.05 22.98 17.21
CA GLY A 270 2.11 23.11 18.33
C GLY A 270 0.67 23.42 17.94
N ARG A 271 0.33 23.26 16.66
CA ARG A 271 -1.03 23.40 16.11
C ARG A 271 -1.46 22.11 15.44
N LEU A 272 -2.76 21.84 15.43
CA LEU A 272 -3.39 20.80 14.60
C LEU A 272 -3.87 21.46 13.32
N TYR A 273 -3.36 20.97 12.19
CA TYR A 273 -3.76 21.42 10.86
C TYR A 273 -4.76 20.46 10.24
N PHE A 274 -5.79 21.03 9.63
CA PHE A 274 -6.73 20.34 8.76
C PHE A 274 -6.71 20.97 7.38
N GLY A 275 -6.99 20.14 6.33
CA GLY A 275 -7.06 20.63 4.96
C GLY A 275 -8.02 19.83 4.09
N GLY A 276 -8.37 20.41 2.94
CA GLY A 276 -9.14 19.72 1.92
C GLY A 276 -10.59 19.43 2.31
N ALA A 277 -11.21 20.32 3.12
CA ALA A 277 -12.64 20.18 3.42
C ALA A 277 -13.47 20.26 2.12
N LYS A 278 -14.52 19.44 2.01
CA LYS A 278 -15.34 19.33 0.78
C LYS A 278 -15.92 20.67 0.34
N SER A 279 -16.31 21.51 1.29
CA SER A 279 -16.84 22.86 1.02
C SER A 279 -15.74 23.88 0.68
N ARG A 280 -14.51 23.67 1.17
CA ARG A 280 -13.33 24.55 0.95
C ARG A 280 -12.09 23.71 0.65
N PRO A 281 -12.01 23.10 -0.53
CA PRO A 281 -11.02 22.07 -0.83
C PRO A 281 -9.58 22.59 -0.91
N ASN A 282 -9.37 23.88 -1.12
CA ASN A 282 -8.08 24.55 -1.25
C ASN A 282 -7.69 25.37 0.01
N THR A 283 -8.37 25.16 1.14
CA THR A 283 -8.12 25.90 2.38
C THR A 283 -7.49 24.98 3.42
N ILE A 284 -6.49 25.50 4.13
CA ILE A 284 -5.94 24.93 5.36
C ILE A 284 -6.50 25.68 6.56
N PHE A 285 -6.73 24.94 7.63
CA PHE A 285 -7.16 25.45 8.92
C PHE A 285 -6.20 24.96 9.98
N ALA A 286 -5.64 25.87 10.78
CA ALA A 286 -4.81 25.51 11.93
C ALA A 286 -5.51 25.90 13.23
N SER A 287 -5.44 25.04 14.22
CA SER A 287 -5.97 25.31 15.55
C SER A 287 -5.20 26.46 16.23
N ARG A 288 -5.73 26.99 17.30
CA ARG A 288 -4.96 27.84 18.25
C ARG A 288 -3.77 27.04 18.80
N VAL A 289 -2.71 27.75 19.16
CA VAL A 289 -1.50 27.13 19.74
C VAL A 289 -1.84 26.36 21.02
N SER A 290 -1.46 25.08 21.06
CA SER A 290 -1.72 24.19 22.20
C SER A 290 -3.19 23.95 22.54
N ARG A 291 -4.12 24.44 21.72
CA ARG A 291 -5.57 24.19 21.82
C ARG A 291 -6.03 23.51 20.53
N TYR A 292 -5.76 22.24 20.38
CA TYR A 292 -5.87 21.48 19.14
C TYR A 292 -7.29 21.39 18.55
N PHE A 293 -8.34 21.66 19.35
CA PHE A 293 -9.74 21.57 18.91
C PHE A 293 -10.45 22.93 18.88
N ASP A 294 -9.70 24.01 19.05
CA ASP A 294 -10.20 25.39 19.00
C ASP A 294 -9.72 26.10 17.71
N PHE A 295 -10.64 26.39 16.81
CA PHE A 295 -10.40 27.08 15.52
C PHE A 295 -10.97 28.50 15.52
N ASN A 296 -11.10 29.09 16.68
CA ASN A 296 -11.56 30.50 16.79
C ASN A 296 -10.47 31.47 16.25
N PRO A 297 -10.79 32.26 15.20
CA PRO A 297 -9.84 33.24 14.66
C PRO A 297 -9.49 34.37 15.63
N GLY A 298 -10.25 34.53 16.72
CA GLY A 298 -9.99 35.55 17.75
C GLY A 298 -9.87 36.98 17.18
N GLU A 299 -8.87 37.68 17.64
CA GLU A 299 -8.51 39.02 17.16
C GLU A 299 -7.34 39.01 16.16
N GLY A 300 -6.88 37.82 15.74
CA GLY A 300 -5.75 37.64 14.84
C GLY A 300 -4.39 37.76 15.53
N LEU A 301 -4.32 37.42 16.82
CA LEU A 301 -3.07 37.35 17.58
C LEU A 301 -2.22 36.14 17.11
N ASP A 302 -0.95 36.13 17.46
CA ASP A 302 0.01 35.13 17.02
C ASP A 302 -0.36 33.69 17.45
N ASP A 303 -1.10 33.53 18.55
CA ASP A 303 -1.58 32.24 19.07
C ASP A 303 -2.99 31.86 18.57
N ASP A 304 -3.70 32.75 17.90
CA ASP A 304 -5.03 32.50 17.35
C ASP A 304 -4.99 31.47 16.19
N SER A 305 -6.17 30.95 15.83
CA SER A 305 -6.30 30.00 14.75
C SER A 305 -5.96 30.64 13.39
N ILE A 306 -5.54 29.78 12.44
CA ILE A 306 -5.17 30.23 11.10
C ILE A 306 -6.15 29.64 10.10
N GLU A 307 -6.63 30.45 9.18
CA GLU A 307 -7.34 30.06 7.99
C GLU A 307 -6.63 30.66 6.77
N ALA A 308 -6.11 29.81 5.89
CA ALA A 308 -5.41 30.25 4.69
C ALA A 308 -5.85 29.46 3.48
N THR A 309 -6.20 30.17 2.42
CA THR A 309 -6.68 29.58 1.17
C THR A 309 -5.58 29.69 0.10
N ILE A 310 -5.35 28.58 -0.61
CA ILE A 310 -4.43 28.57 -1.74
C ILE A 310 -5.05 29.37 -2.87
N ASP A 311 -4.40 30.47 -3.23
CA ASP A 311 -4.76 31.26 -4.41
C ASP A 311 -3.95 30.76 -5.61
N SER A 312 -4.62 30.16 -6.59
CA SER A 312 -3.97 29.62 -7.78
C SER A 312 -4.95 29.53 -8.95
N ASP A 313 -4.42 29.59 -10.18
CA ASP A 313 -5.18 29.53 -11.44
C ASP A 313 -5.94 28.22 -11.67
N SER A 314 -5.76 27.22 -10.80
CA SER A 314 -6.38 25.91 -10.94
C SER A 314 -7.03 25.44 -9.64
N ALA A 315 -8.07 24.60 -9.74
CA ALA A 315 -8.72 23.99 -8.59
C ALA A 315 -7.76 22.97 -7.92
N ASN A 316 -7.06 23.41 -6.89
CA ASN A 316 -6.06 22.65 -6.16
C ASN A 316 -6.64 22.08 -4.86
N ALA A 317 -7.53 21.08 -4.98
CA ALA A 317 -8.02 20.37 -3.79
C ALA A 317 -6.86 19.70 -3.04
N ILE A 318 -6.72 20.00 -1.74
CA ILE A 318 -5.69 19.44 -0.87
C ILE A 318 -5.96 17.94 -0.69
N THR A 319 -4.94 17.14 -0.92
CA THR A 319 -4.97 15.67 -0.83
C THR A 319 -4.16 15.15 0.36
N GLY A 320 -3.20 15.91 0.86
CA GLY A 320 -2.36 15.54 1.98
C GLY A 320 -1.62 16.73 2.58
N LEU A 321 -1.40 16.67 3.88
CA LEU A 321 -0.55 17.57 4.64
C LEU A 321 0.61 16.77 5.23
N PHE A 322 1.79 17.36 5.27
CA PHE A 322 2.96 16.74 5.87
C PHE A 322 3.79 17.75 6.65
N SER A 323 4.13 17.42 7.89
CA SER A 323 5.00 18.19 8.75
C SER A 323 6.44 17.75 8.50
N GLY A 324 7.19 18.55 7.77
CA GLY A 324 8.62 18.39 7.55
C GLY A 324 9.41 19.53 8.19
N ARG A 325 10.48 19.98 7.52
CA ARG A 325 11.16 21.22 7.83
C ARG A 325 10.18 22.39 7.81
N ASP A 326 9.34 22.44 6.77
CA ASP A 326 8.26 23.39 6.58
C ASP A 326 6.93 22.61 6.53
N LEU A 327 5.80 23.28 6.69
CA LEU A 327 4.50 22.67 6.42
C LEU A 327 4.34 22.46 4.93
N GLN A 328 4.25 21.22 4.49
CA GLN A 328 4.09 20.83 3.10
C GLN A 328 2.62 20.52 2.79
N ILE A 329 2.14 21.05 1.66
CA ILE A 329 0.75 20.91 1.24
C ILE A 329 0.73 20.25 -0.14
N PHE A 330 0.18 19.06 -0.20
CA PHE A 330 0.01 18.30 -1.43
C PHE A 330 -1.41 18.47 -1.95
N THR A 331 -1.55 18.77 -3.24
CA THR A 331 -2.86 18.98 -3.88
C THR A 331 -3.01 18.15 -5.16
N LYS A 332 -4.21 18.09 -5.71
CA LYS A 332 -4.46 17.39 -6.99
C LYS A 332 -3.70 17.99 -8.18
N GLY A 333 -3.27 19.24 -8.12
CA GLY A 333 -2.65 19.93 -9.25
C GLY A 333 -1.21 20.36 -9.02
N ALA A 334 -0.81 20.61 -7.78
CA ALA A 334 0.48 21.20 -7.43
C ALA A 334 0.91 20.81 -6.00
N GLU A 335 2.14 21.12 -5.65
CA GLU A 335 2.70 21.03 -4.31
C GLU A 335 3.08 22.42 -3.83
N PHE A 336 2.75 22.72 -2.59
CA PHE A 336 2.97 23.97 -1.93
C PHE A 336 3.70 23.75 -0.60
N PHE A 337 4.26 24.81 -0.07
CA PHE A 337 4.81 24.81 1.28
C PHE A 337 4.59 26.17 1.95
N VAL A 338 4.51 26.14 3.27
CA VAL A 338 4.52 27.34 4.12
C VAL A 338 5.91 27.43 4.71
N PRO A 339 6.74 28.41 4.27
CA PRO A 339 8.09 28.55 4.81
C PRO A 339 8.03 28.98 6.25
N GLN A 340 8.93 28.43 7.06
CA GLN A 340 9.07 28.82 8.46
C GLN A 340 10.54 28.92 8.87
N SER A 341 10.78 29.61 9.96
CA SER A 341 12.06 29.58 10.67
C SER A 341 11.81 29.55 12.18
N SER A 342 12.81 29.10 12.93
CA SER A 342 12.74 29.14 14.41
C SER A 342 12.59 30.53 14.99
N LEU A 343 12.88 31.56 14.21
CA LEU A 343 12.77 32.97 14.60
C LEU A 343 11.46 33.62 14.12
N ASP A 344 10.71 32.94 13.25
CA ASP A 344 9.50 33.43 12.60
C ASP A 344 8.49 32.29 12.44
N PRO A 345 7.80 31.91 13.53
CA PRO A 345 6.81 30.83 13.51
C PRO A 345 5.59 31.22 12.67
N ILE A 346 4.83 30.23 12.21
CA ILE A 346 3.61 30.46 11.41
C ILE A 346 2.52 31.08 12.30
N THR A 347 2.09 32.31 11.95
CA THR A 347 1.04 33.06 12.65
C THR A 347 -0.07 33.49 11.69
N PRO A 348 -1.25 33.91 12.17
CA PRO A 348 -2.32 34.42 11.32
C PRO A 348 -1.90 35.60 10.43
N SER A 349 -0.93 36.40 10.89
CA SER A 349 -0.50 37.62 10.21
C SER A 349 0.62 37.40 9.18
N ASN A 350 1.41 36.34 9.32
CA ASN A 350 2.59 36.12 8.47
C ASN A 350 2.51 34.90 7.54
N ILE A 351 1.42 34.10 7.59
CA ILE A 351 1.30 32.91 6.77
C ILE A 351 1.32 33.21 5.27
N VAL A 352 2.26 32.60 4.55
CA VAL A 352 2.38 32.67 3.10
C VAL A 352 2.48 31.26 2.52
N ILE A 353 1.62 30.93 1.57
CA ILE A 353 1.63 29.65 0.89
C ILE A 353 2.35 29.80 -0.46
N ASN A 354 3.53 29.20 -0.56
CA ASN A 354 4.36 29.26 -1.77
C ASN A 354 4.14 28.05 -2.66
N THR A 355 3.97 28.26 -3.95
CA THR A 355 3.96 27.18 -4.95
C THR A 355 5.39 26.68 -5.15
N ALA A 356 5.61 25.37 -4.95
CA ALA A 356 6.90 24.74 -5.21
C ALA A 356 6.92 24.05 -6.59
N THR A 357 6.04 23.09 -6.82
CA THR A 357 5.98 22.34 -8.09
C THR A 357 4.53 22.10 -8.53
N ARG A 358 4.36 21.75 -9.81
CA ARG A 358 3.03 21.56 -10.42
C ARG A 358 2.90 20.13 -10.99
N ARG A 359 2.95 19.12 -10.10
CA ARG A 359 2.86 17.70 -10.47
C ARG A 359 1.54 17.07 -10.06
N GLY A 360 1.02 17.49 -8.90
CA GLY A 360 -0.15 16.95 -8.26
C GLY A 360 0.10 15.61 -7.59
N SER A 361 -0.53 15.38 -6.44
CA SER A 361 -0.44 14.16 -5.66
C SER A 361 -1.69 13.30 -5.78
N LYS A 362 -1.51 12.00 -5.58
CA LYS A 362 -2.60 11.02 -5.59
C LYS A 362 -3.33 11.02 -4.25
N GLU A 363 -4.64 11.08 -4.34
CA GLU A 363 -5.55 11.00 -3.18
C GLU A 363 -5.53 9.62 -2.54
N GLY A 364 -5.68 9.56 -1.22
CA GLY A 364 -5.76 8.32 -0.43
C GLY A 364 -4.38 7.71 -0.09
N ILE A 365 -3.28 8.26 -0.61
CA ILE A 365 -1.93 7.84 -0.27
C ILE A 365 -1.25 8.94 0.54
N LYS A 366 -0.96 8.63 1.80
CA LYS A 366 -0.27 9.55 2.70
C LYS A 366 1.19 9.73 2.26
N PRO A 367 1.70 10.98 2.10
CA PRO A 367 3.13 11.21 1.93
C PRO A 367 3.93 10.71 3.12
N VAL A 368 5.13 10.17 2.87
CA VAL A 368 6.01 9.62 3.91
C VAL A 368 7.36 10.33 3.91
N GLY A 369 7.89 10.57 5.11
CA GLY A 369 9.20 11.20 5.27
C GLY A 369 10.32 10.19 5.12
N ALA A 370 11.20 10.39 4.13
CA ALA A 370 12.47 9.67 3.97
C ALA A 370 13.64 10.53 4.48
N GLU A 371 14.85 9.96 4.48
CA GLU A 371 16.06 10.61 5.01
C GLU A 371 16.30 12.02 4.44
N SER A 372 16.00 12.25 3.18
CA SER A 372 16.34 13.49 2.48
C SER A 372 15.16 14.36 2.09
N GLY A 373 13.94 13.84 2.14
CA GLY A 373 12.75 14.56 1.70
C GLY A 373 11.48 13.76 1.90
N THR A 374 10.39 14.27 1.36
CA THR A 374 9.08 13.65 1.47
C THR A 374 8.75 12.90 0.19
N LEU A 375 8.43 11.62 0.31
CA LEU A 375 8.02 10.78 -0.82
C LEU A 375 6.51 10.87 -1.01
N PHE A 376 6.08 11.06 -2.24
CA PHE A 376 4.67 11.08 -2.60
C PHE A 376 4.41 10.46 -3.98
N VAL A 377 3.22 9.93 -4.17
CA VAL A 377 2.79 9.38 -5.46
C VAL A 377 2.13 10.49 -6.27
N GLN A 378 2.60 10.68 -7.51
CA GLN A 378 2.02 11.66 -8.43
C GLN A 378 0.56 11.30 -8.75
N ARG A 379 -0.28 12.28 -9.03
CA ARG A 379 -1.73 12.15 -9.33
C ARG A 379 -2.08 11.02 -10.31
N SER A 380 -1.24 10.79 -11.32
CA SER A 380 -1.46 9.73 -12.31
C SER A 380 -1.28 8.31 -11.76
N GLY A 381 -0.70 8.14 -10.57
CA GLY A 381 -0.33 6.83 -10.03
C GLY A 381 0.79 6.12 -10.78
N LYS A 382 1.56 6.83 -11.62
CA LYS A 382 2.63 6.25 -12.46
C LYS A 382 4.02 6.78 -12.16
N ALA A 383 4.15 7.64 -11.17
CA ALA A 383 5.44 8.17 -10.75
C ALA A 383 5.47 8.33 -9.24
N LEU A 384 6.56 7.86 -8.65
CA LEU A 384 6.96 8.13 -7.29
C LEU A 384 7.92 9.31 -7.29
N ARG A 385 7.60 10.33 -6.50
CA ARG A 385 8.37 11.56 -6.43
C ARG A 385 8.89 11.83 -5.05
N GLU A 386 9.97 12.55 -5.00
CA GLU A 386 10.56 13.06 -3.80
C GLU A 386 10.50 14.58 -3.80
N PHE A 387 9.91 15.12 -2.76
CA PHE A 387 9.80 16.55 -2.50
C PHE A 387 10.92 16.95 -1.54
N LEU A 388 11.93 17.63 -2.08
CA LEU A 388 13.18 17.93 -1.41
C LEU A 388 13.45 19.42 -1.44
N PHE A 389 13.83 20.02 -0.32
CA PHE A 389 14.24 21.42 -0.26
C PHE A 389 15.61 21.61 -0.93
N SER A 390 15.70 22.60 -1.81
CA SER A 390 16.92 23.00 -2.52
C SER A 390 17.39 24.35 -1.98
N ASP A 391 18.53 24.38 -1.32
CA ASP A 391 19.13 25.62 -0.82
C ASP A 391 19.52 26.59 -1.94
N VAL A 392 19.79 26.06 -3.15
CA VAL A 392 20.14 26.88 -4.33
C VAL A 392 18.92 27.61 -4.89
N GLU A 393 17.76 26.92 -4.92
CA GLU A 393 16.51 27.49 -5.44
C GLU A 393 15.68 28.18 -4.33
N LEU A 394 16.07 28.02 -3.06
CA LEU A 394 15.32 28.44 -1.87
C LEU A 394 13.85 27.97 -1.94
N SER A 395 13.63 26.80 -2.51
CA SER A 395 12.32 26.21 -2.75
C SER A 395 12.41 24.69 -2.77
N TYR A 396 11.26 24.05 -2.70
CA TYR A 396 11.19 22.60 -2.87
C TYR A 396 11.19 22.23 -4.36
N ILE A 397 11.94 21.17 -4.68
CA ILE A 397 11.96 20.53 -6.00
C ILE A 397 11.30 19.15 -5.92
N SER A 398 10.75 18.67 -7.03
CA SER A 398 10.10 17.36 -7.12
C SER A 398 10.84 16.45 -8.09
N ASN A 399 11.69 15.57 -7.56
CA ASN A 399 12.45 14.61 -8.34
C ASN A 399 11.64 13.34 -8.60
N ASN A 400 11.68 12.81 -9.82
CA ASN A 400 11.06 11.53 -10.14
C ASN A 400 12.04 10.38 -9.86
N ILE A 401 11.89 9.69 -8.73
CA ILE A 401 12.75 8.57 -8.33
C ILE A 401 12.40 7.26 -9.02
N SER A 402 11.18 7.12 -9.52
CA SER A 402 10.74 5.94 -10.29
C SER A 402 10.95 6.06 -11.80
N LEU A 403 11.71 7.07 -12.28
CA LEU A 403 11.89 7.32 -13.71
C LEU A 403 12.39 6.10 -14.49
N LEU A 404 13.32 5.36 -13.90
CA LEU A 404 13.93 4.18 -14.52
C LEU A 404 13.10 2.90 -14.34
N SER A 405 12.00 2.94 -13.57
CA SER A 405 11.19 1.78 -13.18
C SER A 405 9.68 2.08 -13.15
N SER A 406 9.24 3.02 -13.96
CA SER A 406 7.84 3.49 -13.97
C SER A 406 6.81 2.38 -14.22
N HIS A 407 7.19 1.34 -14.96
CA HIS A 407 6.36 0.16 -15.24
C HIS A 407 6.00 -0.68 -14.02
N LEU A 408 6.71 -0.52 -12.88
CA LEU A 408 6.42 -1.22 -11.62
C LEU A 408 5.28 -0.55 -10.83
N LEU A 409 4.91 0.68 -11.19
CA LEU A 409 3.83 1.42 -10.55
C LEU A 409 2.54 1.26 -11.35
N ASN A 410 1.60 0.53 -10.78
CA ASN A 410 0.27 0.33 -11.37
C ASN A 410 -0.80 0.91 -10.44
N VAL A 411 -0.94 2.24 -10.49
CA VAL A 411 -1.91 2.99 -9.69
C VAL A 411 -1.87 2.56 -8.21
N PRO A 412 -0.79 2.89 -7.48
CA PRO A 412 -0.66 2.51 -6.08
C PRO A 412 -1.87 2.92 -5.25
N LEU A 413 -2.25 2.08 -4.30
CA LEU A 413 -3.37 2.28 -3.37
C LEU A 413 -2.88 2.68 -1.98
N ASP A 414 -1.68 2.21 -1.60
CA ASP A 414 -1.11 2.49 -0.28
C ASP A 414 0.41 2.52 -0.35
N MET A 415 1.03 3.17 0.64
CA MET A 415 2.47 3.37 0.71
C MET A 415 2.95 3.41 2.16
N ALA A 416 4.02 2.67 2.44
CA ALA A 416 4.69 2.69 3.74
C ALA A 416 6.21 2.63 3.57
N LEU A 417 6.92 3.22 4.52
CA LEU A 417 8.39 3.26 4.55
C LEU A 417 8.88 2.62 5.84
N ARG A 418 9.70 1.57 5.74
CA ARG A 418 10.53 1.09 6.84
C ARG A 418 11.88 1.79 6.77
N LYS A 419 12.22 2.51 7.80
CA LYS A 419 13.55 3.12 7.92
C LYS A 419 14.62 2.06 8.13
N ALA A 420 15.84 2.36 7.71
CA ALA A 420 16.99 1.49 7.93
C ALA A 420 17.17 1.18 9.43
N THR A 421 17.33 -0.10 9.75
CA THR A 421 17.47 -0.59 11.13
C THR A 421 18.92 -0.77 11.54
N SER A 422 19.84 -0.77 10.55
CA SER A 422 21.27 -0.92 10.75
C SER A 422 22.07 -0.08 9.76
N THR A 423 23.36 0.03 9.98
CA THR A 423 24.30 0.73 9.07
C THR A 423 24.51 0.00 7.75
N THR A 424 24.09 -1.24 7.64
CA THR A 424 24.20 -2.08 6.44
C THR A 424 22.90 -2.21 5.67
N ASP A 425 21.81 -1.64 6.20
CA ASP A 425 20.49 -1.67 5.62
C ASP A 425 20.16 -0.31 4.97
N GLY A 426 19.20 -0.28 4.08
CA GLY A 426 18.65 0.94 3.49
C GLY A 426 17.19 1.09 3.84
N ASP A 427 16.67 2.29 3.63
CA ASP A 427 15.22 2.52 3.73
C ASP A 427 14.50 1.63 2.71
N LEU A 428 13.46 0.93 3.15
CA LEU A 428 12.64 0.09 2.30
C LEU A 428 11.26 0.70 2.15
N LEU A 429 11.01 1.27 0.97
CA LEU A 429 9.70 1.81 0.61
C LEU A 429 8.86 0.75 -0.10
N MET A 430 7.62 0.61 0.31
CA MET A 430 6.65 -0.31 -0.25
C MET A 430 5.44 0.44 -0.80
N LEU A 431 5.02 0.08 -2.01
CA LEU A 431 3.82 0.62 -2.64
C LEU A 431 2.92 -0.56 -3.08
N VAL A 432 1.75 -0.64 -2.50
CA VAL A 432 0.74 -1.62 -2.90
C VAL A 432 0.01 -1.12 -4.15
N ASN A 433 0.09 -1.87 -5.23
CA ASN A 433 -0.53 -1.55 -6.51
C ASN A 433 -1.98 -2.04 -6.60
N SER A 434 -2.79 -1.39 -7.42
CA SER A 434 -4.19 -1.77 -7.67
C SER A 434 -4.35 -3.17 -8.27
N ASN A 435 -3.31 -3.71 -8.92
CA ASN A 435 -3.30 -5.08 -9.44
C ASN A 435 -2.87 -6.13 -8.40
N GLY A 436 -2.73 -5.76 -7.13
CA GLY A 436 -2.37 -6.66 -6.04
C GLY A 436 -0.87 -7.00 -5.95
N THR A 437 0.00 -6.35 -6.73
CA THR A 437 1.45 -6.45 -6.55
C THR A 437 1.94 -5.39 -5.58
N MET A 438 3.15 -5.58 -5.05
CA MET A 438 3.80 -4.58 -4.22
C MET A 438 5.15 -4.20 -4.83
N ALA A 439 5.30 -2.94 -5.25
CA ALA A 439 6.59 -2.41 -5.68
C ALA A 439 7.42 -2.06 -4.43
N MET A 440 8.65 -2.53 -4.38
CA MET A 440 9.58 -2.32 -3.28
C MET A 440 10.78 -1.54 -3.80
N TYR A 441 11.19 -0.51 -3.08
CA TYR A 441 12.35 0.32 -3.40
C TYR A 441 13.30 0.30 -2.22
N SER A 442 14.49 -0.27 -2.39
CA SER A 442 15.59 -0.07 -1.44
C SER A 442 16.25 1.27 -1.74
N ILE A 443 16.27 2.16 -0.77
CA ILE A 443 16.75 3.54 -0.93
C ILE A 443 17.91 3.79 0.03
N LEU A 444 19.07 4.19 -0.50
CA LEU A 444 20.20 4.70 0.25
C LEU A 444 20.88 5.80 -0.56
N LYS A 445 20.44 7.03 -0.39
CA LYS A 445 20.87 8.17 -1.20
C LYS A 445 22.36 8.49 -1.05
N GLY A 446 22.92 8.35 0.13
CA GLY A 446 24.33 8.55 0.37
C GLY A 446 25.24 7.72 -0.54
N GLN A 447 24.72 6.63 -1.12
CA GLN A 447 25.42 5.77 -2.07
C GLN A 447 24.77 5.74 -3.47
N ASN A 448 23.83 6.64 -3.75
CA ASN A 448 23.06 6.68 -5.00
C ASN A 448 22.31 5.37 -5.33
N VAL A 449 21.81 4.68 -4.30
CA VAL A 449 21.02 3.46 -4.45
C VAL A 449 19.54 3.82 -4.49
N ILE A 450 18.89 3.46 -5.58
CA ILE A 450 17.43 3.41 -5.72
C ILE A 450 17.14 2.13 -6.50
N ALA A 451 16.88 1.05 -5.77
CA ALA A 451 16.81 -0.30 -6.32
C ALA A 451 15.38 -0.86 -6.26
N PRO A 452 14.60 -0.68 -7.33
CA PRO A 452 13.24 -1.20 -7.43
C PRO A 452 13.22 -2.71 -7.69
N SER A 453 12.26 -3.37 -7.06
CA SER A 453 11.84 -4.75 -7.31
C SER A 453 10.32 -4.87 -7.20
N LEU A 454 9.75 -5.99 -7.63
CA LEU A 454 8.32 -6.24 -7.50
C LEU A 454 8.07 -7.51 -6.70
N SER A 455 7.32 -7.39 -5.63
CA SER A 455 6.81 -8.52 -4.86
C SER A 455 5.43 -8.93 -5.34
N THR A 456 5.26 -10.23 -5.46
CA THR A 456 3.99 -10.85 -5.79
C THR A 456 3.72 -11.95 -4.77
N THR A 457 2.46 -12.20 -4.51
CA THR A 457 2.01 -13.32 -3.70
C THR A 457 1.06 -14.17 -4.53
N GLY A 458 0.99 -15.47 -4.23
CA GLY A 458 0.23 -16.43 -5.03
C GLY A 458 0.77 -16.64 -6.45
N MET A 459 0.11 -17.48 -7.19
CA MET A 459 0.42 -17.79 -8.58
C MET A 459 -0.71 -17.31 -9.50
N ASP A 460 -0.36 -16.90 -10.72
CA ASP A 460 -1.38 -16.54 -11.71
C ASP A 460 -2.11 -17.79 -12.16
N THR A 461 -3.43 -17.74 -12.14
CA THR A 461 -4.30 -18.85 -12.58
C THR A 461 -5.22 -18.42 -13.70
N CYS A 462 -5.53 -19.35 -14.59
CA CYS A 462 -6.66 -19.25 -15.50
C CYS A 462 -7.53 -20.50 -15.37
N THR A 463 -8.78 -20.39 -15.73
CA THR A 463 -9.70 -21.53 -15.81
C THR A 463 -10.08 -21.83 -17.25
N ILE A 464 -10.23 -23.10 -17.55
CA ILE A 464 -10.81 -23.61 -18.80
C ILE A 464 -12.06 -24.37 -18.41
N THR A 465 -13.22 -23.94 -18.92
CA THR A 465 -14.50 -24.60 -18.65
C THR A 465 -15.00 -25.28 -19.89
N VAL A 466 -15.34 -26.56 -19.78
CA VAL A 466 -15.96 -27.36 -20.82
C VAL A 466 -17.46 -27.34 -20.62
N SER A 467 -18.20 -26.76 -21.56
CA SER A 467 -19.67 -26.61 -21.49
C SER A 467 -20.40 -27.64 -22.37
N ASP A 468 -19.81 -28.01 -23.51
CA ASP A 468 -20.44 -28.96 -24.46
C ASP A 468 -19.36 -29.69 -25.24
N TYR A 469 -18.89 -30.84 -24.72
CA TYR A 469 -17.84 -31.62 -25.33
C TYR A 469 -18.20 -32.20 -26.71
N ALA A 470 -19.49 -32.55 -26.92
CA ALA A 470 -19.95 -33.27 -28.10
C ALA A 470 -19.87 -32.44 -29.38
N ASN A 471 -19.90 -31.13 -29.24
CA ASN A 471 -19.88 -30.18 -30.35
C ASN A 471 -18.56 -29.43 -30.50
N ILE A 472 -17.49 -29.77 -29.73
CA ILE A 472 -16.16 -29.22 -29.94
C ILE A 472 -15.63 -29.75 -31.30
N ALA A 473 -15.41 -28.83 -32.24
CA ALA A 473 -14.90 -29.19 -33.57
C ALA A 473 -13.44 -29.68 -33.48
N VAL A 474 -13.09 -30.66 -34.34
CA VAL A 474 -11.69 -31.08 -34.50
C VAL A 474 -10.85 -29.90 -34.99
N GLY A 475 -9.70 -29.73 -34.36
CA GLY A 475 -8.81 -28.59 -34.64
C GLY A 475 -9.12 -27.32 -33.86
N THR A 476 -10.11 -27.33 -32.95
CA THR A 476 -10.35 -26.21 -32.02
C THR A 476 -9.11 -25.95 -31.18
N GLN A 477 -8.63 -24.70 -31.15
CA GLN A 477 -7.41 -24.33 -30.47
C GLN A 477 -7.70 -23.46 -29.23
N LEU A 478 -7.01 -23.78 -28.14
CA LEU A 478 -6.80 -22.91 -27.00
C LEU A 478 -5.35 -22.44 -27.07
N THR A 479 -5.11 -21.13 -27.04
CA THR A 479 -3.75 -20.60 -27.11
C THR A 479 -3.42 -19.78 -25.86
N PHE A 480 -2.18 -19.90 -25.44
CA PHE A 480 -1.59 -19.19 -24.31
C PHE A 480 -0.35 -18.49 -24.82
N THR A 481 -0.35 -17.16 -24.85
CA THR A 481 0.78 -16.38 -25.35
C THR A 481 1.50 -15.71 -24.19
N ASP A 482 2.79 -15.99 -24.04
CA ASP A 482 3.64 -15.33 -23.02
C ASP A 482 4.21 -13.99 -23.51
N ASN A 483 4.81 -13.22 -22.61
CA ASN A 483 5.44 -11.92 -22.90
C ASN A 483 6.61 -11.98 -23.89
N ASN A 484 7.14 -13.16 -24.12
CA ASN A 484 8.22 -13.38 -25.09
C ASN A 484 7.67 -13.76 -26.48
N GLY A 485 6.34 -13.79 -26.63
CA GLY A 485 5.69 -14.20 -27.87
C GLY A 485 5.68 -15.72 -28.08
N ARG A 486 6.02 -16.54 -27.05
CA ARG A 486 5.87 -17.99 -27.13
C ARG A 486 4.37 -18.32 -27.10
N ILE A 487 3.91 -19.06 -28.09
CA ILE A 487 2.52 -19.51 -28.16
C ILE A 487 2.48 -20.99 -27.84
N ILE A 488 1.80 -21.34 -26.76
CA ILE A 488 1.47 -22.72 -26.40
C ILE A 488 0.05 -22.98 -26.90
N THR A 489 -0.14 -24.04 -27.66
CA THR A 489 -1.42 -24.38 -28.26
C THR A 489 -1.91 -25.74 -27.77
N LEU A 490 -3.15 -25.80 -27.27
CA LEU A 490 -3.87 -27.04 -27.07
C LEU A 490 -4.89 -27.21 -28.22
N GLN A 491 -4.79 -28.27 -28.95
CA GLN A 491 -5.63 -28.55 -30.12
C GLN A 491 -6.50 -29.76 -29.90
N SER A 492 -7.78 -29.64 -30.18
CA SER A 492 -8.72 -30.75 -30.11
C SER A 492 -8.52 -31.70 -31.27
N GLU A 493 -8.61 -33.01 -30.99
CA GLU A 493 -8.66 -34.12 -31.97
C GLU A 493 -10.07 -34.70 -32.05
N ALA A 494 -10.23 -35.70 -32.90
CA ALA A 494 -11.51 -36.38 -33.08
C ALA A 494 -12.02 -37.04 -31.79
N ILE A 495 -13.33 -37.06 -31.60
CA ILE A 495 -14.02 -37.59 -30.41
C ILE A 495 -13.78 -39.09 -30.21
N SER A 496 -13.42 -39.83 -31.26
CA SER A 496 -13.16 -41.26 -31.19
C SER A 496 -11.68 -41.61 -31.42
N GLY A 497 -11.12 -42.47 -30.61
CA GLY A 497 -9.72 -42.94 -30.72
C GLY A 497 -9.08 -43.21 -29.37
N SER A 498 -7.96 -43.94 -29.33
CA SER A 498 -7.38 -44.46 -28.09
C SER A 498 -6.63 -43.39 -27.28
N SER A 499 -5.77 -42.59 -27.82
CA SER A 499 -4.98 -41.61 -27.10
C SER A 499 -4.76 -40.35 -27.94
N PRO A 500 -4.61 -39.17 -27.34
CA PRO A 500 -4.21 -37.98 -28.09
C PRO A 500 -2.86 -38.19 -28.78
N SER A 501 -2.64 -37.44 -29.86
CA SER A 501 -1.34 -37.41 -30.54
C SER A 501 -0.23 -36.93 -29.62
N SER A 502 0.99 -37.38 -29.85
CA SER A 502 2.15 -36.86 -29.09
C SER A 502 2.36 -35.38 -29.37
N PRO A 503 2.79 -34.60 -28.38
CA PRO A 503 3.06 -33.20 -28.56
C PRO A 503 4.07 -32.89 -29.67
N SER A 504 3.85 -31.81 -30.42
CA SER A 504 4.74 -31.34 -31.48
C SER A 504 5.17 -29.90 -31.18
N GLY A 505 6.37 -29.75 -30.62
CA GLY A 505 6.86 -28.45 -30.16
C GLY A 505 5.99 -27.90 -29.02
N ASP A 506 5.45 -26.68 -29.18
CA ASP A 506 4.55 -26.04 -28.23
C ASP A 506 3.05 -26.35 -28.49
N THR A 507 2.76 -27.31 -29.39
CA THR A 507 1.40 -27.78 -29.64
C THR A 507 1.16 -29.11 -28.94
N HIS A 508 0.16 -29.15 -28.09
CA HIS A 508 -0.31 -30.28 -27.32
C HIS A 508 -1.73 -30.65 -27.77
N PHE A 509 -2.10 -31.91 -27.63
CA PHE A 509 -3.37 -32.42 -28.16
C PHE A 509 -4.24 -32.96 -27.02
N PHE A 510 -5.56 -32.73 -27.13
CA PHE A 510 -6.56 -33.32 -26.26
C PHE A 510 -7.73 -33.86 -27.09
N ARG A 511 -8.48 -34.77 -26.49
CA ARG A 511 -9.69 -35.33 -27.13
C ARG A 511 -10.93 -34.98 -26.32
N PRO A 512 -11.93 -34.32 -26.91
CA PRO A 512 -13.27 -34.32 -26.37
C PRO A 512 -13.79 -35.76 -26.36
N ASN A 513 -14.30 -36.25 -25.23
CA ASN A 513 -14.75 -37.64 -25.13
C ASN A 513 -15.80 -37.83 -24.03
N GLU A 514 -16.82 -38.67 -24.31
CA GLU A 514 -17.82 -39.19 -23.39
C GLU A 514 -18.64 -38.18 -22.58
N SER A 515 -18.05 -37.16 -22.01
CA SER A 515 -18.69 -36.13 -21.19
C SER A 515 -17.84 -34.88 -21.10
N ASN A 516 -18.43 -33.79 -20.58
CA ASN A 516 -17.68 -32.56 -20.26
C ASN A 516 -16.60 -32.84 -19.21
N ASN A 517 -16.87 -33.72 -18.25
CA ASN A 517 -15.93 -34.10 -17.19
C ASN A 517 -14.73 -34.86 -17.78
N THR A 518 -14.97 -35.89 -18.58
CA THR A 518 -13.89 -36.65 -19.22
C THR A 518 -13.07 -35.77 -20.15
N THR A 519 -13.70 -34.82 -20.85
CA THR A 519 -12.99 -33.85 -21.69
C THR A 519 -12.12 -32.89 -20.84
N ALA A 520 -12.59 -32.46 -19.67
CA ALA A 520 -11.77 -31.70 -18.75
C ALA A 520 -10.58 -32.50 -18.20
N ASP A 521 -10.76 -33.81 -17.91
CA ASP A 521 -9.67 -34.69 -17.49
C ASP A 521 -8.63 -34.91 -18.64
N ASN A 522 -9.08 -34.96 -19.88
CA ASN A 522 -8.19 -35.04 -21.05
C ASN A 522 -7.41 -33.74 -21.27
N LEU A 523 -8.03 -32.54 -21.05
CA LEU A 523 -7.35 -31.26 -21.03
C LEU A 523 -6.34 -31.20 -19.90
N PHE A 524 -6.71 -31.61 -18.69
CA PHE A 524 -5.81 -31.73 -17.56
C PHE A 524 -4.57 -32.58 -17.92
N THR A 525 -4.77 -33.73 -18.50
CA THR A 525 -3.68 -34.64 -18.91
C THR A 525 -2.77 -34.00 -19.96
N ALA A 526 -3.34 -33.28 -20.94
CA ALA A 526 -2.57 -32.59 -21.97
C ALA A 526 -1.68 -31.47 -21.35
N PHE A 527 -2.15 -30.79 -20.32
CA PHE A 527 -1.38 -29.75 -19.64
C PHE A 527 -0.28 -30.29 -18.73
N THR A 528 -0.43 -31.48 -18.13
CA THR A 528 0.58 -32.03 -17.19
C THR A 528 1.96 -32.21 -17.82
N ASN A 529 2.04 -32.20 -19.14
CA ASN A 529 3.29 -32.32 -19.89
C ASN A 529 3.86 -31.00 -20.39
N ILE A 530 3.30 -29.86 -19.95
CA ILE A 530 3.78 -28.53 -20.35
C ILE A 530 4.63 -27.92 -19.23
N ASP A 531 5.92 -27.75 -19.47
CA ASP A 531 6.84 -27.12 -18.53
C ASP A 531 6.37 -25.69 -18.19
N GLY A 532 6.36 -25.36 -16.91
CA GLY A 532 6.04 -24.04 -16.41
C GLY A 532 4.59 -23.86 -15.93
N PHE A 533 3.78 -24.94 -15.96
CA PHE A 533 2.42 -24.93 -15.45
C PHE A 533 2.16 -26.05 -14.44
N ILE A 534 1.34 -25.76 -13.45
CA ILE A 534 0.70 -26.73 -12.57
C ILE A 534 -0.78 -26.72 -12.95
N VAL A 535 -1.37 -27.90 -13.06
CA VAL A 535 -2.76 -28.05 -13.46
C VAL A 535 -3.54 -28.73 -12.37
N ASN A 536 -4.75 -28.27 -12.15
CA ASN A 536 -5.69 -28.86 -11.21
C ASN A 536 -7.06 -29.01 -11.87
N ASN A 537 -7.81 -30.02 -11.49
CA ASN A 537 -9.19 -30.19 -11.93
C ASN A 537 -10.12 -30.15 -10.70
N PRO A 538 -10.40 -28.91 -10.18
CA PRO A 538 -11.13 -28.72 -8.92
C PRO A 538 -12.62 -29.05 -9.01
N SER A 539 -13.18 -29.04 -10.22
CA SER A 539 -14.57 -29.45 -10.47
C SER A 539 -14.68 -30.18 -11.79
N ALA A 540 -15.65 -31.05 -11.89
CA ALA A 540 -15.80 -32.00 -12.96
C ALA A 540 -15.71 -31.44 -14.41
N THR A 541 -16.01 -30.16 -14.62
CA THR A 541 -16.01 -29.53 -15.96
C THR A 541 -15.00 -28.38 -16.10
N VAL A 542 -14.19 -28.10 -15.04
CA VAL A 542 -13.30 -26.94 -14.99
C VAL A 542 -11.86 -27.39 -14.73
N VAL A 543 -10.95 -27.01 -15.59
CA VAL A 543 -9.51 -27.16 -15.39
C VAL A 543 -8.91 -25.85 -14.97
N THR A 544 -8.22 -25.82 -13.83
CA THR A 544 -7.46 -24.66 -13.36
C THR A 544 -5.99 -24.84 -13.75
N VAL A 545 -5.46 -23.88 -14.47
CA VAL A 545 -4.06 -23.84 -14.91
C VAL A 545 -3.35 -22.75 -14.12
N THR A 546 -2.32 -23.13 -13.38
CA THR A 546 -1.52 -22.27 -12.53
C THR A 546 -0.11 -22.17 -13.08
N ARG A 547 0.45 -20.98 -13.13
CA ARG A 547 1.84 -20.77 -13.57
C ARG A 547 2.81 -21.05 -12.44
N VAL A 548 3.88 -21.78 -12.73
CA VAL A 548 4.94 -22.10 -11.74
C VAL A 548 5.77 -20.87 -11.38
N ILE A 549 5.85 -19.86 -12.24
CA ILE A 549 6.62 -18.64 -12.02
C ILE A 549 5.66 -17.46 -11.99
N PRO A 550 5.32 -16.91 -10.82
CA PRO A 550 4.50 -15.70 -10.70
C PRO A 550 5.20 -14.48 -11.32
N GLY A 551 4.41 -13.57 -11.87
CA GLY A 551 4.90 -12.24 -12.25
C GLY A 551 5.49 -12.05 -13.64
N ASP A 552 5.33 -13.00 -14.58
CA ASP A 552 5.39 -12.68 -16.01
C ASP A 552 4.00 -12.16 -16.41
N ASP A 553 3.80 -10.87 -16.31
CA ASP A 553 2.55 -10.20 -16.66
C ASP A 553 2.19 -10.49 -18.13
N ASN A 554 0.91 -10.77 -18.38
CA ASN A 554 0.27 -10.92 -19.70
C ASN A 554 0.46 -12.23 -20.46
N LEU A 555 0.22 -13.39 -19.81
CA LEU A 555 -0.25 -14.53 -20.56
C LEU A 555 -1.70 -14.26 -20.97
N THR A 556 -1.90 -13.99 -22.23
CA THR A 556 -3.26 -13.94 -22.79
C THR A 556 -3.70 -15.34 -23.15
N THR A 557 -4.94 -15.66 -22.82
CA THR A 557 -5.57 -16.91 -23.24
C THR A 557 -6.63 -16.61 -24.30
N THR A 558 -6.68 -17.41 -25.34
CA THR A 558 -7.78 -17.33 -26.31
C THR A 558 -8.35 -18.72 -26.54
N SER A 559 -9.66 -18.79 -26.75
CA SER A 559 -10.34 -19.99 -27.22
C SER A 559 -10.92 -19.72 -28.58
N ALA A 560 -10.67 -20.63 -29.53
CA ALA A 560 -11.32 -20.61 -30.83
C ALA A 560 -12.82 -20.95 -30.76
N ASP A 561 -13.28 -21.55 -29.66
CA ASP A 561 -14.67 -21.86 -29.39
C ASP A 561 -15.09 -21.34 -28.02
N THR A 562 -15.42 -20.07 -27.96
CA THR A 562 -15.81 -19.39 -26.71
C THR A 562 -17.17 -19.82 -26.16
N THR A 563 -17.90 -20.66 -26.87
CA THR A 563 -19.21 -21.16 -26.43
C THR A 563 -19.07 -22.49 -25.69
N ARG A 564 -18.17 -23.36 -26.12
CA ARG A 564 -18.02 -24.72 -25.60
C ARG A 564 -16.78 -24.93 -24.76
N LEU A 565 -15.75 -24.10 -25.03
CA LEU A 565 -14.51 -24.04 -24.29
C LEU A 565 -14.28 -22.58 -23.88
N THR A 566 -14.73 -22.20 -22.71
CA THR A 566 -14.50 -20.85 -22.20
C THR A 566 -13.19 -20.80 -21.41
N THR A 567 -12.42 -19.74 -21.61
CA THR A 567 -11.18 -19.50 -20.85
C THR A 567 -11.24 -18.14 -20.16
N THR A 568 -10.69 -18.06 -18.97
CA THR A 568 -10.37 -16.78 -18.34
C THR A 568 -8.92 -16.39 -18.65
N ASN A 569 -8.61 -15.09 -18.62
CA ASN A 569 -7.21 -14.67 -18.64
C ASN A 569 -6.53 -15.08 -17.35
N PHE A 570 -5.20 -15.24 -17.39
CA PHE A 570 -4.43 -15.44 -16.18
C PHE A 570 -4.57 -14.23 -15.28
N ALA A 571 -5.03 -14.44 -14.07
CA ALA A 571 -5.19 -13.43 -13.05
C ALA A 571 -4.50 -13.87 -11.76
N LYS A 572 -3.96 -12.92 -11.02
CA LYS A 572 -3.46 -13.21 -9.68
C LYS A 572 -4.61 -13.58 -8.78
N THR A 573 -4.45 -14.69 -8.09
CA THR A 573 -5.42 -15.14 -7.10
C THR A 573 -5.27 -14.38 -5.80
N ASP A 574 -4.02 -14.15 -5.40
CA ASP A 574 -3.67 -13.47 -4.17
C ASP A 574 -3.22 -12.04 -4.45
N LYS A 575 -3.54 -11.11 -3.54
CA LYS A 575 -3.23 -9.70 -3.70
C LYS A 575 -2.75 -9.08 -2.38
N PHE A 576 -1.76 -8.21 -2.46
CA PHE A 576 -1.52 -7.22 -1.42
C PHE A 576 -2.61 -6.15 -1.49
N LEU A 577 -3.21 -5.81 -0.36
CA LEU A 577 -4.29 -4.80 -0.28
C LEU A 577 -3.87 -3.55 0.49
N ASN A 578 -3.09 -3.72 1.55
CA ASN A 578 -2.65 -2.62 2.41
C ASN A 578 -1.29 -2.94 3.02
N VAL A 579 -0.51 -1.92 3.37
CA VAL A 579 0.80 -2.07 4.01
C VAL A 579 0.99 -0.98 5.06
N ALA A 580 1.50 -1.35 6.22
CA ALA A 580 1.90 -0.39 7.24
C ALA A 580 3.15 -0.89 7.97
N VAL A 581 3.89 0.04 8.56
CA VAL A 581 5.09 -0.27 9.34
C VAL A 581 4.87 0.17 10.77
N ASP A 582 5.07 -0.75 11.70
CA ASP A 582 5.08 -0.49 13.14
C ASP A 582 6.50 -0.70 13.64
N VAL A 583 7.16 0.38 13.99
CA VAL A 583 8.59 0.43 14.31
C VAL A 583 9.42 -0.18 13.17
N ASP A 584 9.77 -1.46 13.24
CA ASP A 584 10.58 -2.18 12.23
C ASP A 584 9.79 -3.29 11.52
N THR A 585 8.61 -3.62 12.02
CA THR A 585 7.79 -4.71 11.49
C THR A 585 6.88 -4.21 10.36
N ILE A 586 6.98 -4.83 9.20
CA ILE A 586 6.12 -4.54 8.05
C ILE A 586 4.91 -5.45 8.12
N TYR A 587 3.73 -4.87 8.32
CA TYR A 587 2.45 -5.56 8.28
C TYR A 587 1.80 -5.39 6.92
N CYS A 588 1.19 -6.45 6.41
CA CYS A 588 0.46 -6.46 5.15
C CYS A 588 -0.92 -7.07 5.35
N VAL A 589 -1.93 -6.48 4.74
CA VAL A 589 -3.20 -7.16 4.52
C VAL A 589 -3.19 -7.77 3.12
N LEU A 590 -3.53 -9.05 3.05
CA LEU A 590 -3.60 -9.80 1.80
C LEU A 590 -4.99 -10.41 1.61
N SER A 591 -5.47 -10.41 0.38
CA SER A 591 -6.50 -11.37 -0.03
C SER A 591 -5.82 -12.62 -0.56
N ARG A 592 -6.26 -13.78 -0.12
CA ARG A 592 -5.77 -15.08 -0.57
C ARG A 592 -6.93 -15.98 -0.99
N VAL A 593 -6.67 -16.85 -1.93
CA VAL A 593 -7.64 -17.89 -2.32
C VAL A 593 -7.21 -19.18 -1.66
N ILE A 594 -7.90 -19.57 -0.60
CA ILE A 594 -7.67 -20.79 0.16
C ILE A 594 -8.87 -21.72 -0.05
N ASN A 595 -8.62 -22.92 -0.48
CA ASN A 595 -9.68 -23.90 -0.80
C ASN A 595 -10.82 -23.28 -1.64
N ASN A 596 -10.44 -22.59 -2.73
CA ASN A 596 -11.34 -21.87 -3.67
C ASN A 596 -12.21 -20.77 -3.01
N THR A 597 -11.86 -20.30 -1.82
CA THR A 597 -12.57 -19.23 -1.11
C THR A 597 -11.62 -18.07 -0.90
N THR A 598 -12.07 -16.86 -1.25
CA THR A 598 -11.30 -15.64 -0.95
C THR A 598 -11.39 -15.36 0.55
N VAL A 599 -10.25 -15.28 1.17
CA VAL A 599 -10.05 -14.94 2.59
C VAL A 599 -9.10 -13.75 2.72
N TYR A 600 -9.20 -13.04 3.82
CA TYR A 600 -8.34 -11.90 4.10
C TYR A 600 -7.46 -12.21 5.31
N TYR A 601 -6.14 -12.05 5.12
CA TYR A 601 -5.15 -12.32 6.16
C TYR A 601 -4.37 -11.06 6.52
N LEU A 602 -4.10 -10.90 7.80
CA LEU A 602 -3.05 -10.04 8.30
C LEU A 602 -1.79 -10.88 8.41
N GLU A 603 -0.75 -10.47 7.70
CA GLU A 603 0.56 -11.12 7.70
C GLU A 603 1.65 -10.08 7.96
N ALA A 604 2.81 -10.50 8.41
CA ALA A 604 3.97 -9.64 8.60
C ALA A 604 5.22 -10.24 7.97
N PHE A 605 6.07 -9.39 7.39
CA PHE A 605 7.39 -9.82 6.95
C PHE A 605 8.19 -10.35 8.13
N ASN A 606 8.84 -11.50 7.93
CA ASN A 606 9.72 -12.12 8.93
C ASN A 606 10.98 -12.65 8.23
N ASP A 607 12.13 -12.09 8.61
CA ASP A 607 13.43 -12.40 8.00
C ASP A 607 13.88 -13.85 8.23
N ASP A 608 13.34 -14.51 9.25
CA ASP A 608 13.63 -15.92 9.59
C ASP A 608 12.77 -16.91 8.79
N MET A 609 11.82 -16.42 7.97
CA MET A 609 10.88 -17.25 7.20
C MET A 609 11.11 -17.12 5.69
N THR A 610 10.82 -18.20 4.99
CA THR A 610 11.01 -18.30 3.54
C THR A 610 9.73 -18.62 2.77
N THR A 611 8.61 -18.81 3.45
CA THR A 611 7.28 -19.06 2.86
C THR A 611 6.29 -17.96 3.23
N ASP A 612 5.19 -17.85 2.48
CA ASP A 612 4.09 -16.92 2.75
C ASP A 612 2.96 -17.61 3.54
N SER A 613 2.14 -16.83 4.25
CA SER A 613 1.16 -17.36 5.20
C SER A 613 1.78 -18.38 6.16
N ALA A 614 3.02 -18.13 6.51
CA ALA A 614 3.86 -19.10 7.21
C ALA A 614 3.52 -19.17 8.69
N VAL A 615 3.64 -20.39 9.23
CA VAL A 615 3.75 -20.63 10.66
C VAL A 615 5.10 -21.26 10.93
N GLN A 616 5.83 -20.70 11.90
CA GLN A 616 7.09 -21.29 12.37
C GLN A 616 6.96 -21.68 13.84
N LEU A 617 7.35 -22.89 14.16
CA LEU A 617 7.38 -23.40 15.52
C LEU A 617 8.83 -23.67 15.93
N SER A 618 9.27 -23.00 17.01
CA SER A 618 10.63 -23.12 17.55
C SER A 618 10.62 -23.14 19.09
N GLY A 619 11.74 -23.42 19.69
CA GLY A 619 11.87 -23.44 21.14
C GLY A 619 10.86 -24.40 21.81
N SER A 620 10.05 -23.87 22.73
CA SER A 620 9.02 -24.67 23.46
C SER A 620 7.79 -24.99 22.63
N SER A 621 7.52 -24.25 21.53
CA SER A 621 6.40 -24.50 20.63
C SER A 621 6.71 -25.59 19.59
N LYS A 622 7.98 -25.97 19.44
CA LYS A 622 8.44 -26.99 18.53
C LYS A 622 7.84 -28.37 18.87
N PRO A 623 7.25 -29.10 17.90
CA PRO A 623 6.70 -30.43 18.18
C PRO A 623 7.82 -31.45 18.53
N SER A 624 7.53 -32.34 19.45
CA SER A 624 8.41 -33.45 19.82
C SER A 624 8.24 -34.70 18.93
N ASN A 625 7.35 -34.62 17.95
CA ASN A 625 7.05 -35.65 16.97
C ASN A 625 6.99 -35.06 15.54
N THR A 626 6.54 -35.80 14.56
CA THR A 626 6.39 -35.37 13.19
C THR A 626 5.09 -34.62 12.89
N THR A 627 4.23 -34.36 13.86
CA THR A 627 2.96 -33.66 13.65
C THR A 627 3.15 -32.15 13.83
N PHE A 628 2.92 -31.40 12.76
CA PHE A 628 2.91 -29.95 12.77
C PHE A 628 1.45 -29.47 12.80
N THR A 629 1.08 -28.72 13.81
CA THR A 629 -0.28 -28.20 14.06
C THR A 629 -0.35 -26.67 13.87
N GLY A 630 -1.56 -26.09 13.91
CA GLY A 630 -1.75 -24.64 13.81
C GLY A 630 -1.92 -24.13 12.37
N LEU A 631 -2.20 -25.01 11.42
CA LEU A 631 -2.34 -24.70 10.00
C LEU A 631 -3.81 -24.57 9.54
N THR A 632 -4.71 -24.15 10.44
CA THR A 632 -6.15 -24.01 10.16
C THR A 632 -6.42 -23.12 8.93
N HIS A 633 -5.66 -22.06 8.79
CA HIS A 633 -5.77 -21.07 7.71
C HIS A 633 -5.31 -21.58 6.34
N LEU A 634 -4.59 -22.72 6.30
CA LEU A 634 -4.10 -23.35 5.07
C LEU A 634 -4.75 -24.71 4.79
N ASN A 635 -5.88 -25.00 5.43
CA ASN A 635 -6.53 -26.31 5.27
C ASN A 635 -6.85 -26.62 3.80
N LEU A 636 -6.50 -27.82 3.36
CA LEU A 636 -6.55 -28.36 1.99
C LEU A 636 -5.55 -27.72 1.01
N GLU A 637 -4.69 -26.82 1.45
CA GLU A 637 -3.62 -26.27 0.61
C GLU A 637 -2.37 -27.16 0.60
N ASN A 638 -1.63 -27.10 -0.51
CA ASN A 638 -0.33 -27.74 -0.64
C ASN A 638 0.76 -26.78 -0.10
N VAL A 639 1.36 -27.12 1.02
CA VAL A 639 2.35 -26.29 1.70
C VAL A 639 3.76 -26.83 1.52
N LYS A 640 4.72 -25.91 1.50
CA LYS A 640 6.14 -26.19 1.65
C LYS A 640 6.48 -26.35 3.13
N VAL A 641 7.34 -27.31 3.41
CA VAL A 641 7.74 -27.63 4.79
C VAL A 641 9.27 -27.58 4.89
N ILE A 642 9.74 -26.86 5.88
CA ILE A 642 11.17 -26.73 6.22
C ILE A 642 11.35 -27.21 7.65
N VAL A 643 12.36 -28.03 7.86
CA VAL A 643 12.76 -28.51 9.17
C VAL A 643 14.26 -28.36 9.29
N ASP A 644 14.70 -27.56 10.27
CA ASP A 644 16.12 -27.32 10.57
C ASP A 644 16.93 -26.98 9.29
N ASP A 645 16.51 -25.92 8.58
CA ASP A 645 17.09 -25.44 7.32
C ASP A 645 17.02 -26.42 6.13
N SER A 646 16.30 -27.52 6.28
CA SER A 646 16.17 -28.54 5.25
C SER A 646 14.75 -28.65 4.72
N MET A 647 14.59 -28.52 3.40
CA MET A 647 13.31 -28.70 2.76
C MET A 647 12.86 -30.16 2.78
N GLN A 648 11.59 -30.37 3.13
CA GLN A 648 10.93 -31.68 3.07
C GLN A 648 10.02 -31.81 1.85
N SER A 649 9.39 -32.96 1.71
CA SER A 649 8.36 -33.15 0.68
C SER A 649 7.16 -32.25 0.93
N ASP A 650 6.53 -31.79 -0.16
CA ASP A 650 5.30 -31.00 -0.10
C ASP A 650 4.21 -31.77 0.63
N LYS A 651 3.42 -31.09 1.45
CA LYS A 651 2.32 -31.69 2.22
C LYS A 651 1.01 -30.97 1.96
N ILE A 652 -0.07 -31.72 1.96
CA ILE A 652 -1.43 -31.16 1.94
C ILE A 652 -1.90 -31.06 3.39
N VAL A 653 -2.35 -29.87 3.80
CA VAL A 653 -2.89 -29.66 5.14
C VAL A 653 -4.22 -30.36 5.28
N ALA A 654 -4.34 -31.26 6.24
CA ALA A 654 -5.57 -31.98 6.53
C ALA A 654 -5.87 -31.90 8.03
N SER A 655 -7.12 -31.56 8.37
CA SER A 655 -7.53 -31.41 9.79
C SER A 655 -6.61 -30.45 10.58
N ASN A 656 -6.22 -29.34 9.93
CA ASN A 656 -5.39 -28.26 10.51
C ASN A 656 -3.94 -28.66 10.85
N GLN A 657 -3.44 -29.75 10.29
CA GLN A 657 -2.09 -30.27 10.55
C GLN A 657 -1.50 -30.96 9.31
N ILE A 658 -0.19 -31.18 9.40
CA ILE A 658 0.56 -32.01 8.44
C ILE A 658 1.44 -33.02 9.20
N THR A 659 1.88 -34.06 8.49
CA THR A 659 2.90 -35.00 9.00
C THR A 659 4.22 -34.71 8.28
N MET A 660 5.21 -34.22 9.04
CA MET A 660 6.57 -33.97 8.57
C MET A 660 7.33 -35.25 8.30
N ASP A 661 8.36 -35.21 7.45
CA ASP A 661 9.22 -36.36 7.17
C ASP A 661 10.28 -36.57 8.27
N ALA A 662 10.58 -35.53 9.06
CA ALA A 662 11.53 -35.59 10.19
C ALA A 662 11.01 -34.82 11.42
N ILE A 663 11.51 -35.17 12.58
CA ILE A 663 11.24 -34.47 13.84
C ILE A 663 12.18 -33.25 13.89
N PRO A 664 11.68 -32.01 14.17
CA PRO A 664 12.52 -30.83 14.22
C PRO A 664 13.42 -30.82 15.47
N SER A 665 14.69 -30.49 15.28
CA SER A 665 15.65 -30.29 16.36
C SER A 665 15.66 -28.85 16.87
N VAL A 666 15.57 -27.87 15.97
CA VAL A 666 15.64 -26.44 16.27
C VAL A 666 14.29 -25.78 15.96
N TYR A 667 13.80 -25.89 14.72
CA TYR A 667 12.54 -25.29 14.28
C TYR A 667 11.90 -26.05 13.13
N CYS A 668 10.65 -25.78 12.90
CA CYS A 668 9.96 -26.17 11.66
C CYS A 668 9.08 -25.03 11.16
N GLU A 669 8.97 -24.90 9.83
CA GLU A 669 8.17 -23.89 9.12
C GLU A 669 7.26 -24.58 8.11
N ALA A 670 6.03 -24.09 7.97
CA ALA A 670 5.12 -24.52 6.92
C ALA A 670 4.33 -23.34 6.37
N GLY A 671 4.23 -23.22 5.05
CA GLY A 671 3.55 -22.10 4.39
C GLY A 671 3.44 -22.28 2.88
N LEU A 672 2.89 -21.26 2.23
CA LEU A 672 2.72 -21.18 0.79
C LEU A 672 4.04 -20.79 0.10
N ASN A 673 4.31 -21.38 -1.04
CA ASN A 673 5.52 -21.03 -1.79
C ASN A 673 5.36 -19.74 -2.58
N PHE A 674 6.47 -19.00 -2.71
CA PHE A 674 6.64 -17.96 -3.71
C PHE A 674 7.99 -18.12 -4.40
N THR A 675 8.10 -17.65 -5.66
CA THR A 675 9.29 -17.85 -6.47
C THR A 675 10.05 -16.55 -6.69
N PRO A 676 11.26 -16.39 -6.14
CA PRO A 676 12.17 -15.32 -6.54
C PRO A 676 12.67 -15.52 -7.97
N LYS A 677 12.82 -14.41 -8.71
CA LYS A 677 13.33 -14.42 -10.08
C LYS A 677 14.18 -13.20 -10.36
N ILE A 678 15.38 -13.42 -10.82
CA ILE A 678 16.32 -12.39 -11.26
C ILE A 678 16.64 -12.68 -12.72
N LYS A 679 16.33 -11.74 -13.62
CA LYS A 679 16.69 -11.87 -15.05
C LYS A 679 17.63 -10.73 -15.42
N THR A 680 18.76 -11.09 -16.05
CA THR A 680 19.78 -10.10 -16.43
C THR A 680 19.30 -9.22 -17.58
N MET A 681 19.87 -8.02 -17.70
CA MET A 681 19.76 -7.25 -18.91
C MET A 681 20.36 -8.02 -20.11
N PRO A 682 19.98 -7.71 -21.36
CA PRO A 682 20.68 -8.21 -22.53
C PRO A 682 22.17 -7.93 -22.44
N ILE A 683 23.01 -8.99 -22.59
CA ILE A 683 24.45 -8.84 -22.43
C ILE A 683 25.02 -7.93 -23.52
N ASN A 684 25.71 -6.88 -23.11
CA ASN A 684 26.54 -6.03 -23.95
C ASN A 684 27.90 -5.80 -23.29
N LEU A 685 28.93 -5.53 -24.07
CA LEU A 685 30.30 -5.31 -23.58
C LEU A 685 30.53 -3.79 -23.43
N LYS A 686 30.78 -3.32 -22.22
CA LYS A 686 31.07 -1.91 -21.93
C LYS A 686 32.38 -1.51 -22.59
N GLY A 687 32.40 -0.42 -23.36
CA GLY A 687 33.59 0.13 -24.01
C GLY A 687 34.14 -0.67 -25.20
N SER A 688 33.40 -1.62 -25.74
CA SER A 688 33.73 -2.43 -26.91
C SER A 688 32.79 -2.18 -28.08
N THR A 689 33.10 -2.80 -29.23
CA THR A 689 32.19 -2.80 -30.38
C THR A 689 30.78 -3.27 -29.97
N ASN A 690 29.76 -2.53 -30.35
CA ASN A 690 28.38 -2.84 -29.99
C ASN A 690 27.97 -4.21 -30.53
N ILE A 691 27.59 -5.13 -29.62
CA ILE A 691 27.20 -6.51 -29.96
C ILE A 691 25.67 -6.74 -29.81
N VAL A 692 24.87 -5.68 -29.70
CA VAL A 692 23.41 -5.78 -29.50
C VAL A 692 22.75 -6.64 -30.58
N ALA A 693 23.06 -6.39 -31.84
CA ALA A 693 22.46 -7.09 -32.96
C ALA A 693 23.09 -8.48 -33.26
N THR A 694 24.25 -8.78 -32.69
CA THR A 694 24.96 -10.02 -32.97
C THR A 694 24.42 -11.19 -32.17
N LYS A 695 24.41 -12.38 -32.76
CA LYS A 695 24.07 -13.61 -32.04
C LYS A 695 25.19 -13.95 -31.06
N LYS A 696 24.81 -14.21 -29.82
CA LYS A 696 25.73 -14.56 -28.72
C LYS A 696 25.27 -15.83 -28.02
N ARG A 697 26.26 -16.59 -27.53
CA ARG A 697 26.03 -17.80 -26.75
C ARG A 697 26.79 -17.70 -25.44
N ILE A 698 26.11 -17.88 -24.33
CA ILE A 698 26.73 -17.98 -23.02
C ILE A 698 27.26 -19.40 -22.85
N ILE A 699 28.57 -19.51 -22.68
CA ILE A 699 29.28 -20.79 -22.56
C ILE A 699 29.23 -21.27 -21.11
N GLU A 700 29.46 -20.34 -20.19
CA GLU A 700 29.54 -20.59 -18.76
C GLU A 700 29.03 -19.36 -17.99
N ALA A 701 28.30 -19.59 -16.93
CA ALA A 701 27.90 -18.59 -15.96
C ALA A 701 28.45 -18.96 -14.58
N THR A 702 29.05 -17.98 -13.89
CA THR A 702 29.51 -18.10 -12.51
C THR A 702 28.69 -17.16 -11.64
N ALA A 703 28.04 -17.68 -10.61
CA ALA A 703 27.35 -16.91 -9.59
C ALA A 703 28.25 -16.74 -8.35
N GLN A 704 28.39 -15.52 -7.87
CA GLN A 704 28.98 -15.21 -6.57
C GLN A 704 27.86 -15.20 -5.54
N LEU A 705 27.91 -16.05 -4.54
CA LEU A 705 26.85 -16.34 -3.60
C LEU A 705 27.28 -16.08 -2.16
N TYR A 706 26.35 -15.70 -1.32
CA TYR A 706 26.54 -15.55 0.13
C TYR A 706 25.38 -16.27 0.86
N LEU A 707 25.71 -17.12 1.84
CA LEU A 707 24.75 -17.87 2.66
C LEU A 707 23.58 -18.47 1.84
N THR A 708 23.91 -19.16 0.75
CA THR A 708 22.92 -19.68 -0.22
C THR A 708 22.79 -21.19 -0.12
N GLN A 709 21.56 -21.70 -0.08
CA GLN A 709 21.27 -23.12 0.00
C GLN A 709 20.78 -23.69 -1.34
N ASN A 710 20.05 -22.92 -2.14
CA ASN A 710 19.58 -23.33 -3.45
C ASN A 710 19.46 -22.15 -4.42
N LEU A 711 19.79 -22.37 -5.69
CA LEU A 711 19.56 -21.42 -6.78
C LEU A 711 19.57 -22.18 -8.11
N THR A 712 18.71 -21.80 -9.05
CA THR A 712 18.66 -22.35 -10.40
C THR A 712 19.16 -21.33 -11.41
N LEU A 713 19.72 -21.79 -12.51
CA LEU A 713 20.06 -21.00 -13.68
C LEU A 713 19.31 -21.57 -14.90
N ASN A 714 18.40 -20.79 -15.47
CA ASN A 714 17.52 -21.21 -16.56
C ASN A 714 16.84 -22.58 -16.29
N GLY A 715 16.26 -22.72 -15.07
CA GLY A 715 15.57 -23.92 -14.63
C GLY A 715 16.47 -25.13 -14.30
N LYS A 716 17.80 -24.94 -14.23
CA LYS A 716 18.75 -25.99 -13.82
C LYS A 716 19.45 -25.64 -12.54
N ASP A 717 19.35 -26.51 -11.55
CA ASP A 717 19.95 -26.28 -10.22
C ASP A 717 21.47 -26.21 -10.27
N PHE A 718 22.05 -25.27 -9.53
CA PHE A 718 23.44 -25.38 -9.13
C PHE A 718 23.60 -26.54 -8.13
N PRO A 719 24.73 -27.24 -8.14
CA PRO A 719 24.97 -28.31 -7.17
C PRO A 719 25.19 -27.74 -5.78
N PHE A 720 24.21 -27.86 -4.91
CA PHE A 720 24.28 -27.52 -3.50
C PHE A 720 24.15 -28.78 -2.62
N ASN A 721 24.69 -28.69 -1.41
CA ASN A 721 24.23 -29.51 -0.30
C ASN A 721 23.16 -28.71 0.43
N PRO A 722 21.88 -29.12 0.38
CA PRO A 722 20.76 -28.29 0.86
C PRO A 722 20.76 -28.03 2.37
N SER A 723 21.53 -28.82 3.14
CA SER A 723 21.67 -28.66 4.59
C SER A 723 22.77 -27.69 5.00
N ILE A 724 23.48 -27.07 4.06
CA ILE A 724 24.65 -26.22 4.35
C ILE A 724 24.54 -24.89 3.61
N PHE A 725 24.65 -23.80 4.34
CA PHE A 725 24.80 -22.47 3.75
C PHE A 725 26.12 -22.33 3.03
N TYR A 726 26.07 -22.03 1.74
CA TYR A 726 27.23 -21.89 0.90
C TYR A 726 27.59 -20.43 0.66
N THR A 727 28.85 -20.09 0.86
CA THR A 727 29.42 -18.78 0.46
C THR A 727 30.56 -19.01 -0.50
N GLY A 728 30.56 -18.36 -1.67
CA GLY A 728 31.59 -18.48 -2.69
C GLY A 728 31.07 -18.52 -4.12
N LYS A 729 31.87 -19.05 -5.03
CA LYS A 729 31.53 -19.09 -6.47
C LYS A 729 31.01 -20.44 -6.91
N LYS A 730 29.86 -20.45 -7.57
CA LYS A 730 29.30 -21.63 -8.25
C LYS A 730 29.25 -21.42 -9.75
N ARG A 731 29.61 -22.42 -10.53
CA ARG A 731 29.65 -22.39 -11.99
C ARG A 731 28.60 -23.32 -12.60
N ARG A 732 27.98 -22.86 -13.68
CA ARG A 732 27.04 -23.66 -14.46
C ARG A 732 27.17 -23.36 -15.95
N LYS A 733 26.97 -24.39 -16.77
CA LYS A 733 26.79 -24.24 -18.22
C LYS A 733 25.31 -24.08 -18.50
N PRO A 734 24.84 -22.94 -19.01
CA PRO A 734 23.40 -22.68 -19.17
C PRO A 734 22.74 -23.43 -20.32
N MET A 735 23.53 -24.15 -21.16
CA MET A 735 23.07 -25.00 -22.28
C MET A 735 22.15 -24.27 -23.29
N LEU A 736 22.31 -22.98 -23.46
CA LEU A 736 21.60 -22.19 -24.46
C LEU A 736 22.32 -22.23 -25.82
N GLY A 737 21.54 -22.16 -26.89
CA GLY A 737 22.03 -21.90 -28.23
C GLY A 737 22.46 -20.44 -28.41
N TYR A 738 22.74 -20.05 -29.66
CA TYR A 738 22.97 -18.67 -30.03
C TYR A 738 21.64 -17.90 -30.07
N ASN A 739 21.57 -16.78 -29.34
CA ASN A 739 20.47 -15.84 -29.41
C ASN A 739 21.00 -14.37 -29.42
N ARG A 740 20.13 -13.41 -29.71
CA ARG A 740 20.52 -12.01 -29.78
C ARG A 740 20.62 -11.34 -28.40
N ASN A 741 19.80 -11.76 -27.44
CA ASN A 741 19.75 -11.11 -26.13
C ASN A 741 20.83 -11.61 -25.16
N GLY A 742 21.09 -12.92 -25.12
CA GLY A 742 22.09 -13.51 -24.21
C GLY A 742 21.73 -13.30 -22.75
N GLN A 743 20.46 -13.35 -22.38
CA GLN A 743 19.98 -13.14 -21.01
C GLN A 743 20.01 -14.44 -20.21
N MET A 744 20.20 -14.29 -18.89
CA MET A 744 20.16 -15.37 -17.91
C MET A 744 19.06 -15.13 -16.90
N THR A 745 18.40 -16.22 -16.50
CA THR A 745 17.40 -16.18 -15.44
C THR A 745 17.88 -17.02 -14.27
N PHE A 746 18.04 -16.36 -13.13
CA PHE A 746 18.22 -17.01 -11.84
C PHE A 746 16.86 -17.08 -11.15
N SER A 747 16.52 -18.22 -10.62
CA SER A 747 15.26 -18.42 -9.90
C SER A 747 15.42 -19.48 -8.81
N GLN A 748 14.46 -19.53 -7.90
CA GLN A 748 14.45 -20.53 -6.85
C GLN A 748 13.02 -21.02 -6.66
N SER A 749 12.79 -22.32 -6.88
CA SER A 749 11.50 -22.96 -6.67
C SER A 749 11.33 -23.51 -5.25
N GLN A 750 12.43 -23.69 -4.54
CA GLN A 750 12.45 -24.17 -3.16
C GLN A 750 12.52 -22.99 -2.20
N PRO A 751 11.76 -22.98 -1.09
CA PRO A 751 11.75 -21.91 -0.11
C PRO A 751 12.97 -21.99 0.82
N LEU A 752 14.14 -21.69 0.30
CA LEU A 752 15.42 -21.68 1.01
C LEU A 752 16.11 -20.33 0.81
N PHE A 753 17.04 -20.00 1.67
CA PHE A 753 17.75 -18.72 1.59
C PHE A 753 18.71 -18.67 0.40
N PHE A 754 18.79 -17.52 -0.24
CA PHE A 754 19.86 -17.19 -1.17
C PHE A 754 20.15 -15.70 -1.20
N THR A 755 21.42 -15.39 -1.42
CA THR A 755 21.90 -14.04 -1.75
C THR A 755 22.87 -14.13 -2.92
N LEU A 756 22.53 -13.45 -4.01
CA LEU A 756 23.35 -13.33 -5.20
C LEU A 756 24.12 -12.01 -5.15
N LEU A 757 25.45 -12.07 -4.95
CA LEU A 757 26.31 -10.89 -4.86
C LEU A 757 26.78 -10.39 -6.22
N GLY A 758 26.84 -11.27 -7.22
CA GLY A 758 27.27 -10.92 -8.56
C GLY A 758 27.34 -12.13 -9.48
N MET A 759 27.59 -11.85 -10.75
CA MET A 759 27.64 -12.86 -11.78
C MET A 759 28.70 -12.55 -12.85
N GLU A 760 29.33 -13.60 -13.37
CA GLU A 760 30.29 -13.56 -14.47
C GLU A 760 29.83 -14.47 -15.61
N PHE A 761 29.88 -13.98 -16.82
CA PHE A 761 29.50 -14.74 -18.01
C PHE A 761 30.64 -14.83 -19.01
N LYS A 762 30.95 -16.06 -19.46
CA LYS A 762 31.79 -16.30 -20.63
C LYS A 762 30.91 -16.39 -21.86
N VAL A 763 31.11 -15.47 -22.78
CA VAL A 763 30.26 -15.27 -23.97
C VAL A 763 31.05 -15.58 -25.23
N SER A 764 30.46 -16.36 -26.13
CA SER A 764 30.91 -16.52 -27.51
C SER A 764 30.04 -15.66 -28.42
N VAL A 765 30.66 -14.80 -29.18
CA VAL A 765 29.98 -13.93 -30.14
C VAL A 765 30.11 -14.56 -31.53
N GLY A 766 28.97 -14.82 -32.17
CA GLY A 766 28.93 -15.26 -33.57
C GLY A 766 29.16 -14.07 -34.52
N GLN A 767 29.78 -14.33 -35.64
CA GLN A 767 29.85 -13.35 -36.73
C GLN A 767 28.54 -13.23 -37.47
#